data_33953760aa9a37db34d512ba1f449e29
#
_entry.id   33953760aa9a37db34d512ba1f449e29
#
_cell.length_a   1.000
_cell.length_b   1.000
_cell.length_c   1.000
_cell.angle_alpha   90.00
_cell.angle_beta   90.00
_cell.angle_gamma   90.00
#
_symmetry.space_group_name_H-M   'P 1'
#
loop_
_entity.id
_entity.type
_entity.pdbx_description
1 polymer ?
#
loop_
_entity_poly.entity_id
_entity_poly.type
_entity_poly.pdbx_seq_one_letter_code
_entity_poly.pdbx_strand_id
1 'polypeptide(L)'
;MSDFEELESKKREKALEMQAYRDNLLSRVTRLLISQDIHLAIDHTLELLCQFTQSARCYIIQYSTCRQQWSMVYEYCHPDYPQVIPIREQSQNLSTETFPWFSEQLLNGIPVKLNSLDDLPATAIPERAILANSSTPCLLIVPMWDSCGVTVGYLGLDASAEKQWTGEDVTFVRLVGELIAIAQSRYEAEKGLKEAKEAAVKANKAKSEFLANMSHELRTPLNAILGFTRLISRDSSISSEYRQYLEIVNRSGEHLLELINDILEMSKIEAGRTVFNPSNFDLYALLDNIAEMLRSQAQAKALSLIFDRSSDLPQYICTDESKLRQVLINLLGNGLKFTESGGVTLRGKLGEKRGDYQRLLWEIEDTGAGIAPEEIYKLFQPFNQTETGRKSQQGTGLGLPISKKFVELMGGAIGVSSILGQGSIFSFDIQVGLVGENEIKTETNRAKVIALAENQPKYRILVVDDRPESRLLLLKLLTTLGLSVQEAANGQEAIAIWQAWQPHLIWMDMRMPVKDGYEATREIRRLEADNRGKTVIIALTASAFEEDRALVIAAGCDDFVRKPFREEVIWQKMGEYLGLKYIYADNEPNQPNYSPVFLDSLQSLLKLISPAWIGQLQQAARECDDEKIIALTAEIPPDYATLAQGLQQLAREFSFDAIETIIKDLNIS
;
A
#
# COMPACT_ATOMS: atom_id res chain seq x y z
N MET A 1 29.42 72.94 39.31
CA MET A 1 28.56 71.79 39.55
C MET A 1 27.55 71.59 38.39
N SER A 2 26.92 72.65 37.89
CA SER A 2 25.93 72.58 36.77
C SER A 2 26.49 71.99 35.46
N ASP A 3 27.69 72.41 35.05
CA ASP A 3 28.29 71.95 33.78
C ASP A 3 28.70 70.46 33.79
N PHE A 4 29.02 69.89 34.93
CA PHE A 4 29.37 68.48 35.08
C PHE A 4 28.13 67.61 35.05
N GLU A 5 27.03 68.01 35.68
CA GLU A 5 25.74 67.25 35.60
C GLU A 5 25.14 67.26 34.21
N GLU A 6 25.26 68.41 33.51
CA GLU A 6 24.79 68.48 32.12
C GLU A 6 25.64 67.62 31.17
N LEU A 7 26.95 67.54 31.38
CA LEU A 7 27.83 66.64 30.60
C LEU A 7 27.58 65.19 30.88
N GLU A 8 27.29 64.81 32.14
CA GLU A 8 26.92 63.46 32.49
C GLU A 8 25.54 63.04 31.91
N SER A 9 24.57 63.99 31.96
CA SER A 9 23.26 63.80 31.37
C SER A 9 23.34 63.54 29.84
N LYS A 10 24.11 64.37 29.11
CA LYS A 10 24.34 64.20 27.67
C LYS A 10 25.07 62.92 27.36
N LYS A 11 26.00 62.44 28.18
CA LYS A 11 26.67 61.15 28.00
C LYS A 11 25.70 60.01 28.21
N ARG A 12 24.81 60.02 29.19
CA ARG A 12 23.77 59.02 29.44
C ARG A 12 22.75 58.90 28.26
N GLU A 13 22.30 60.09 27.80
CA GLU A 13 21.36 60.16 26.68
C GLU A 13 21.97 59.55 25.41
N LYS A 14 23.21 59.91 25.08
CA LYS A 14 23.92 59.31 23.94
C LYS A 14 24.16 57.82 24.10
N ALA A 15 24.41 57.32 25.31
CA ALA A 15 24.56 55.90 25.60
C ALA A 15 23.23 55.16 25.39
N LEU A 16 22.10 55.71 25.85
CA LEU A 16 20.75 55.15 25.66
C LEU A 16 20.35 55.13 24.17
N GLU A 17 20.62 56.19 23.42
CA GLU A 17 20.38 56.21 21.97
C GLU A 17 21.18 55.14 21.24
N MET A 18 22.45 54.95 21.59
CA MET A 18 23.31 53.95 20.98
C MET A 18 22.84 52.54 21.32
N GLN A 19 22.37 52.31 22.54
CA GLN A 19 21.79 51.01 22.95
C GLN A 19 20.51 50.72 22.18
N ALA A 20 19.59 51.67 22.06
CA ALA A 20 18.36 51.52 21.28
C ALA A 20 18.65 51.19 19.80
N TYR A 21 19.71 51.83 19.25
CA TYR A 21 20.12 51.56 17.88
C TYR A 21 20.69 50.15 17.70
N ARG A 22 21.51 49.64 18.66
CA ARG A 22 22.00 48.24 18.70
C ARG A 22 20.86 47.23 18.75
N ASP A 23 19.88 47.45 19.64
CA ASP A 23 18.71 46.60 19.81
C ASP A 23 17.87 46.51 18.51
N ASN A 24 17.69 47.66 17.85
CA ASN A 24 17.00 47.75 16.57
C ASN A 24 17.76 46.95 15.50
N LEU A 25 19.09 47.08 15.45
CA LEU A 25 19.92 46.36 14.46
C LEU A 25 19.88 44.86 14.72
N LEU A 26 19.98 44.38 15.96
CA LEU A 26 19.84 42.98 16.32
C LEU A 26 18.48 42.42 15.89
N SER A 27 17.39 43.18 16.11
CA SER A 27 16.06 42.79 15.66
C SER A 27 15.97 42.66 14.13
N ARG A 28 16.60 43.59 13.38
CA ARG A 28 16.68 43.53 11.90
C ARG A 28 17.47 42.30 11.44
N VAL A 29 18.66 42.07 11.99
CA VAL A 29 19.52 40.93 11.70
C VAL A 29 18.78 39.62 11.96
N THR A 30 18.13 39.48 13.13
CA THR A 30 17.35 38.31 13.49
C THR A 30 16.25 38.04 12.44
N ARG A 31 15.53 39.10 12.03
CA ARG A 31 14.47 38.96 11.01
C ARG A 31 15.03 38.54 9.66
N LEU A 32 16.16 39.10 9.22
CA LEU A 32 16.83 38.71 7.95
C LEU A 32 17.21 37.23 7.97
N LEU A 33 17.86 36.76 9.03
CA LEU A 33 18.35 35.41 9.19
C LEU A 33 17.21 34.36 9.29
N ILE A 34 15.97 34.77 9.60
CA ILE A 34 14.79 33.89 9.62
C ILE A 34 14.03 33.87 8.29
N SER A 35 13.93 35.00 7.59
CA SER A 35 12.96 35.21 6.50
C SER A 35 13.54 35.18 5.10
N GLN A 36 14.86 35.12 4.92
CA GLN A 36 15.54 35.16 3.63
C GLN A 36 16.38 33.90 3.38
N ASP A 37 16.88 33.77 2.14
CA ASP A 37 17.95 32.83 1.85
C ASP A 37 19.15 33.14 2.76
N ILE A 38 19.72 32.11 3.37
CA ILE A 38 20.76 32.28 4.40
C ILE A 38 21.98 33.02 3.87
N HIS A 39 22.37 32.82 2.61
CA HIS A 39 23.54 33.48 2.02
C HIS A 39 23.28 34.96 1.84
N LEU A 40 22.13 35.34 1.29
CA LEU A 40 21.71 36.73 1.14
C LEU A 40 21.52 37.42 2.51
N ALA A 41 20.97 36.68 3.48
CA ALA A 41 20.77 37.22 4.84
C ALA A 41 22.10 37.54 5.54
N ILE A 42 23.12 36.69 5.36
CA ILE A 42 24.46 36.94 5.90
C ILE A 42 25.12 38.12 5.20
N ASP A 43 25.07 38.21 3.87
CA ASP A 43 25.65 39.35 3.13
C ASP A 43 25.03 40.68 3.58
N HIS A 44 23.69 40.75 3.67
CA HIS A 44 23.01 41.94 4.21
C HIS A 44 23.36 42.24 5.69
N THR A 45 23.57 41.17 6.51
CA THR A 45 23.97 41.33 7.91
C THR A 45 25.37 41.92 7.99
N LEU A 46 26.33 41.46 7.18
CA LEU A 46 27.67 42.00 7.13
C LEU A 46 27.67 43.46 6.66
N GLU A 47 26.86 43.83 5.66
CA GLU A 47 26.66 45.20 5.22
C GLU A 47 26.17 46.09 6.37
N LEU A 48 25.08 45.72 7.03
CA LEU A 48 24.49 46.44 8.13
C LEU A 48 25.47 46.60 9.31
N LEU A 49 26.23 45.55 9.64
CA LEU A 49 27.22 45.56 10.69
C LEU A 49 28.39 46.46 10.34
N CYS A 50 28.87 46.40 9.10
CA CYS A 50 29.97 47.27 8.61
C CYS A 50 29.59 48.75 8.65
N GLN A 51 28.38 49.10 8.20
CA GLN A 51 27.84 50.46 8.28
C GLN A 51 27.70 50.97 9.72
N PHE A 52 27.11 50.10 10.59
CA PHE A 52 26.91 50.45 12.01
C PHE A 52 28.21 50.68 12.76
N THR A 53 29.18 49.78 12.57
CA THR A 53 30.47 49.84 13.28
C THR A 53 31.45 50.81 12.65
N GLN A 54 31.10 51.40 11.49
CA GLN A 54 32.00 52.23 10.68
C GLN A 54 33.33 51.49 10.34
N SER A 55 33.20 50.20 10.08
CA SER A 55 34.33 49.35 9.66
C SER A 55 34.57 49.47 8.18
N ALA A 56 35.77 49.25 7.75
CA ALA A 56 36.15 49.24 6.33
C ALA A 56 35.83 47.89 5.68
N ARG A 57 35.84 46.82 6.47
CA ARG A 57 35.53 45.46 6.00
C ARG A 57 34.91 44.65 7.16
N CYS A 58 33.90 43.81 6.82
CA CYS A 58 33.36 42.77 7.67
C CYS A 58 33.46 41.43 6.97
N TYR A 59 33.82 40.36 7.66
CA TYR A 59 34.01 39.06 7.06
C TYR A 59 33.74 37.89 8.01
N ILE A 60 33.40 36.74 7.46
CA ILE A 60 33.24 35.48 8.21
C ILE A 60 34.25 34.47 7.69
N ILE A 61 34.96 33.88 8.63
CA ILE A 61 35.90 32.81 8.41
C ILE A 61 35.35 31.54 9.09
N GLN A 62 35.39 30.43 8.35
CA GLN A 62 34.99 29.10 8.86
C GLN A 62 36.20 28.16 8.88
N TYR A 63 36.23 27.30 9.90
CA TYR A 63 37.22 26.24 10.01
C TYR A 63 36.80 25.02 9.19
N SER A 64 37.80 24.33 8.63
CA SER A 64 37.62 22.96 8.15
C SER A 64 37.23 22.02 9.29
N THR A 65 36.63 20.87 8.98
CA THR A 65 36.20 19.87 9.97
C THR A 65 37.35 19.41 10.87
N CYS A 66 38.60 19.35 10.37
CA CYS A 66 39.80 19.01 11.15
C CYS A 66 40.39 20.19 11.91
N ARG A 67 39.86 21.42 11.73
CA ARG A 67 40.36 22.67 12.33
C ARG A 67 41.82 23.03 12.03
N GLN A 68 42.38 22.44 11.03
CA GLN A 68 43.77 22.73 10.59
C GLN A 68 43.81 23.80 9.51
N GLN A 69 42.68 24.06 8.87
CA GLN A 69 42.55 25.05 7.80
C GLN A 69 41.33 25.93 8.05
N TRP A 70 41.37 27.12 7.48
CA TRP A 70 40.26 28.04 7.49
C TRP A 70 40.06 28.69 6.11
N SER A 71 38.85 29.12 5.85
CA SER A 71 38.50 29.83 4.62
C SER A 71 37.59 31.01 4.94
N MET A 72 37.81 32.14 4.24
CA MET A 72 36.91 33.27 4.31
C MET A 72 35.69 32.97 3.40
N VAL A 73 34.52 32.75 4.02
CA VAL A 73 33.33 32.32 3.29
C VAL A 73 32.44 33.50 2.89
N TYR A 74 32.44 34.58 3.68
CA TYR A 74 31.70 35.81 3.38
C TYR A 74 32.61 37.03 3.62
N GLU A 75 32.46 38.05 2.80
CA GLU A 75 33.19 39.29 2.90
C GLU A 75 32.36 40.45 2.34
N TYR A 76 32.28 41.54 3.11
CA TYR A 76 31.73 42.81 2.68
C TYR A 76 32.76 43.92 2.88
N CYS A 77 33.10 44.69 1.83
CA CYS A 77 33.95 45.88 1.90
C CYS A 77 33.11 47.14 1.74
N HIS A 78 33.27 48.10 2.66
CA HIS A 78 32.47 49.30 2.69
C HIS A 78 32.89 50.25 1.55
N PRO A 79 31.96 50.79 0.75
CA PRO A 79 32.29 51.61 -0.44
C PRO A 79 33.10 52.87 -0.15
N ASP A 80 32.95 53.46 1.07
CA ASP A 80 33.69 54.65 1.44
C ASP A 80 35.18 54.41 1.71
N TYR A 81 35.63 53.14 1.66
CA TYR A 81 37.03 52.75 1.83
C TYR A 81 37.57 52.06 0.56
N PRO A 82 37.71 52.78 -0.57
CA PRO A 82 38.08 52.16 -1.86
C PRO A 82 39.50 51.56 -1.87
N GLN A 83 40.33 51.89 -0.88
CA GLN A 83 41.67 51.32 -0.68
C GLN A 83 41.62 49.87 -0.11
N VAL A 84 40.47 49.40 0.42
CA VAL A 84 40.31 48.08 0.98
C VAL A 84 39.87 47.15 -0.15
N ILE A 85 40.78 46.28 -0.59
CA ILE A 85 40.51 45.31 -1.66
C ILE A 85 39.97 44.05 -1.07
N PRO A 86 38.92 43.40 -1.67
CA PRO A 86 38.46 42.10 -1.27
C PRO A 86 39.57 41.03 -1.31
N ILE A 87 39.65 40.22 -0.26
CA ILE A 87 40.70 39.18 -0.12
C ILE A 87 40.10 37.78 -0.01
N ARG A 88 38.77 37.61 -0.11
CA ARG A 88 38.08 36.34 0.01
C ARG A 88 38.65 35.24 -0.87
N GLU A 89 38.91 35.53 -2.13
CA GLU A 89 39.43 34.53 -3.09
C GLU A 89 40.86 34.06 -2.74
N GLN A 90 41.67 34.93 -2.14
CA GLN A 90 43.04 34.61 -1.70
C GLN A 90 43.09 33.93 -0.32
N SER A 91 41.97 33.99 0.41
CA SER A 91 41.85 33.48 1.80
C SER A 91 41.08 32.18 1.85
N GLN A 92 41.47 31.23 1.00
CA GLN A 92 40.82 29.89 0.95
C GLN A 92 41.80 28.80 1.40
N ASN A 93 41.34 27.89 2.22
CA ASN A 93 42.09 26.72 2.71
C ASN A 93 43.45 27.04 3.33
N LEU A 94 43.55 28.19 4.00
CA LEU A 94 44.78 28.60 4.67
C LEU A 94 45.03 27.80 5.94
N SER A 95 46.30 27.48 6.22
CA SER A 95 46.65 26.78 7.46
C SER A 95 46.40 27.68 8.67
N THR A 96 45.98 27.09 9.78
CA THR A 96 45.88 27.77 11.09
C THR A 96 47.23 28.25 11.59
N GLU A 97 48.33 27.67 11.10
CA GLU A 97 49.71 28.08 11.40
C GLU A 97 50.11 29.38 10.68
N THR A 98 49.33 29.86 9.73
CA THR A 98 49.61 31.14 9.05
C THR A 98 49.50 32.31 10.01
N PHE A 99 48.57 32.27 10.95
CA PHE A 99 48.36 33.25 12.03
C PHE A 99 48.23 32.54 13.36
N PRO A 100 49.31 32.04 13.92
CA PRO A 100 49.29 31.13 15.08
C PRO A 100 48.68 31.81 16.32
N TRP A 101 48.98 33.06 16.57
CA TRP A 101 48.45 33.77 17.75
C TRP A 101 46.96 34.02 17.60
N PHE A 102 46.47 34.49 16.47
CA PHE A 102 45.04 34.64 16.23
C PHE A 102 44.31 33.32 16.35
N SER A 103 44.84 32.29 15.77
CA SER A 103 44.25 30.94 15.79
C SER A 103 44.15 30.42 17.23
N GLU A 104 45.20 30.59 18.03
CA GLU A 104 45.21 30.18 19.46
C GLU A 104 44.16 30.92 20.27
N GLN A 105 44.05 32.26 20.15
CA GLN A 105 43.06 33.05 20.89
C GLN A 105 41.64 32.62 20.51
N LEU A 106 41.36 32.58 19.20
CA LEU A 106 40.01 32.35 18.68
C LEU A 106 39.52 30.91 18.90
N LEU A 107 40.40 29.90 18.79
CA LEU A 107 40.08 28.52 19.08
C LEU A 107 39.75 28.30 20.58
N ASN A 108 40.39 29.10 21.46
CA ASN A 108 40.12 29.12 22.90
C ASN A 108 38.88 30.00 23.25
N GLY A 109 38.20 30.53 22.26
CA GLY A 109 36.98 31.31 22.47
C GLY A 109 37.26 32.76 22.94
N ILE A 110 38.50 33.24 22.81
CA ILE A 110 38.91 34.57 23.27
C ILE A 110 38.81 35.56 22.09
N PRO A 111 37.99 36.65 22.21
CA PRO A 111 37.94 37.68 21.19
C PRO A 111 39.27 38.41 21.04
N VAL A 112 39.65 38.70 19.81
CA VAL A 112 40.82 39.52 19.53
C VAL A 112 40.36 40.95 19.26
N LYS A 113 40.85 41.91 20.08
CA LYS A 113 40.56 43.31 19.94
C LYS A 113 41.88 44.10 19.86
N LEU A 114 42.13 44.72 18.72
CA LEU A 114 43.33 45.55 18.47
C LEU A 114 42.91 46.95 18.08
N ASN A 115 43.31 47.94 18.87
CA ASN A 115 43.14 49.38 18.61
C ASN A 115 44.42 49.99 18.01
N SER A 116 45.52 49.29 18.14
CA SER A 116 46.81 49.66 17.59
C SER A 116 47.70 48.43 17.40
N LEU A 117 48.79 48.54 16.62
CA LEU A 117 49.79 47.46 16.47
C LEU A 117 50.50 47.15 17.82
N ASP A 118 50.53 48.08 18.78
CA ASP A 118 51.16 47.90 20.07
C ASP A 118 50.37 46.96 20.98
N ASP A 119 49.09 46.72 20.69
CA ASP A 119 48.22 45.77 21.42
C ASP A 119 48.64 44.28 21.10
N LEU A 120 49.43 44.03 20.04
CA LEU A 120 49.91 42.71 19.71
C LEU A 120 51.09 42.31 20.61
N PRO A 121 51.12 41.07 21.16
CA PRO A 121 52.27 40.59 21.91
C PRO A 121 53.48 40.43 20.99
N ALA A 122 54.69 40.49 21.56
CA ALA A 122 55.94 40.34 20.82
C ALA A 122 56.06 38.99 20.06
N THR A 123 55.28 37.98 20.47
CA THR A 123 55.22 36.65 19.87
C THR A 123 54.40 36.58 18.59
N ALA A 124 53.50 37.55 18.35
CA ALA A 124 52.61 37.58 17.16
C ALA A 124 53.32 38.21 15.95
N ILE A 125 54.45 37.59 15.51
CA ILE A 125 55.30 38.12 14.46
C ILE A 125 54.60 38.10 13.08
N PRO A 126 53.96 36.99 12.61
CA PRO A 126 53.28 36.96 11.33
C PRO A 126 52.13 37.94 11.25
N GLU A 127 51.33 38.02 12.32
CA GLU A 127 50.15 38.93 12.44
C GLU A 127 50.63 40.40 12.36
N ARG A 128 51.70 40.76 13.11
CA ARG A 128 52.26 42.12 13.11
C ARG A 128 52.78 42.49 11.73
N ALA A 129 53.44 41.62 11.00
CA ALA A 129 53.96 41.84 9.67
C ALA A 129 52.85 42.17 8.64
N ILE A 130 51.72 41.50 8.69
CA ILE A 130 50.60 41.71 7.82
C ILE A 130 49.88 43.04 8.18
N LEU A 131 49.57 43.25 9.47
CA LEU A 131 48.86 44.43 9.92
C LEU A 131 49.66 45.74 9.76
N ALA A 132 50.99 45.68 9.86
CA ALA A 132 51.84 46.83 9.64
C ALA A 132 51.77 47.36 8.20
N ASN A 133 51.45 46.53 7.23
CA ASN A 133 51.28 46.90 5.82
C ASN A 133 49.80 47.07 5.44
N SER A 134 48.88 46.93 6.37
CA SER A 134 47.43 47.08 6.12
C SER A 134 46.99 48.55 6.19
N SER A 135 46.03 48.92 5.35
CA SER A 135 45.31 50.22 5.49
C SER A 135 44.31 50.21 6.66
N THR A 136 44.10 49.07 7.30
CA THR A 136 43.15 48.85 8.38
C THR A 136 43.83 48.15 9.56
N PRO A 137 44.67 48.87 10.35
CA PRO A 137 45.44 48.30 11.45
C PRO A 137 44.60 47.95 12.71
N CYS A 138 43.40 48.49 12.83
CA CYS A 138 42.49 48.24 13.92
C CYS A 138 41.55 47.10 13.52
N LEU A 139 41.46 46.04 14.35
CA LEU A 139 40.60 44.92 14.08
C LEU A 139 39.87 44.42 15.34
N LEU A 140 38.70 43.84 15.09
CA LEU A 140 37.91 43.11 16.07
C LEU A 140 37.49 41.77 15.47
N ILE A 141 37.93 40.70 16.10
CA ILE A 141 37.56 39.34 15.69
C ILE A 141 36.90 38.63 16.86
N VAL A 142 35.72 38.11 16.65
CA VAL A 142 34.98 37.35 17.66
C VAL A 142 34.75 35.93 17.20
N PRO A 143 34.96 34.92 18.06
CA PRO A 143 34.62 33.57 17.75
C PRO A 143 33.11 33.39 17.63
N MET A 144 32.70 32.49 16.71
CA MET A 144 31.33 32.06 16.48
C MET A 144 31.16 30.64 16.97
N TRP A 145 30.13 30.40 17.76
CA TRP A 145 29.83 29.08 18.34
C TRP A 145 28.52 28.52 17.75
N ASP A 146 28.51 27.21 17.56
CA ASP A 146 27.26 26.47 17.28
C ASP A 146 26.40 26.31 18.55
N SER A 147 25.25 25.67 18.39
CA SER A 147 24.32 25.39 19.51
C SER A 147 24.90 24.46 20.59
N CYS A 148 26.00 23.77 20.31
CA CYS A 148 26.72 22.87 21.21
C CYS A 148 27.89 23.59 21.94
N GLY A 149 28.14 24.86 21.64
CA GLY A 149 29.25 25.64 22.22
C GLY A 149 30.60 25.35 21.55
N VAL A 150 30.59 24.76 20.37
CA VAL A 150 31.80 24.48 19.58
C VAL A 150 32.09 25.64 18.64
N THR A 151 33.34 26.13 18.62
CA THR A 151 33.76 27.18 17.70
C THR A 151 33.72 26.68 16.28
N VAL A 152 32.89 27.25 15.41
CA VAL A 152 32.71 26.91 13.99
C VAL A 152 33.45 27.87 13.05
N GLY A 153 33.80 29.03 13.54
CA GLY A 153 34.49 30.07 12.78
C GLY A 153 34.61 31.33 13.58
N TYR A 154 34.83 32.46 12.91
CA TYR A 154 34.83 33.75 13.52
C TYR A 154 34.33 34.85 12.56
N LEU A 155 33.77 35.90 13.20
CA LEU A 155 33.34 37.13 12.56
C LEU A 155 34.37 38.21 12.81
N GLY A 156 34.95 38.78 11.75
CA GLY A 156 35.99 39.77 11.78
C GLY A 156 35.54 41.13 11.23
N LEU A 157 36.05 42.21 11.81
CA LEU A 157 35.85 43.58 11.39
C LEU A 157 37.20 44.31 11.36
N ASP A 158 37.52 44.89 10.23
CA ASP A 158 38.73 45.71 10.02
C ASP A 158 38.34 47.19 9.94
N ALA A 159 39.10 48.06 10.59
CA ALA A 159 38.83 49.47 10.60
C ALA A 159 40.09 50.32 10.49
N SER A 160 39.92 51.62 10.18
CA SER A 160 40.98 52.58 10.09
C SER A 160 41.66 52.86 11.45
N ALA A 161 42.85 53.45 11.45
CA ALA A 161 43.65 53.72 12.63
C ALA A 161 42.96 54.65 13.67
N GLU A 162 41.91 55.37 13.30
CA GLU A 162 41.17 56.26 14.18
C GLU A 162 40.12 55.53 15.03
N LYS A 163 39.81 54.27 14.67
CA LYS A 163 38.78 53.46 15.37
C LYS A 163 39.30 52.92 16.70
N GLN A 164 38.47 53.12 17.74
CA GLN A 164 38.69 52.53 19.07
C GLN A 164 37.57 51.54 19.38
N TRP A 165 37.89 50.26 19.44
CA TRP A 165 36.96 49.21 19.81
C TRP A 165 36.69 49.22 21.31
N THR A 166 35.43 49.20 21.69
CA THR A 166 34.98 49.19 23.10
C THR A 166 34.59 47.76 23.51
N GLY A 167 34.44 47.54 24.84
CA GLY A 167 33.90 46.27 25.33
C GLY A 167 32.46 45.99 24.88
N GLU A 168 31.68 47.06 24.67
CA GLU A 168 30.30 46.95 24.15
C GLU A 168 30.27 46.52 22.68
N ASP A 169 31.24 46.99 21.89
CA ASP A 169 31.37 46.54 20.47
C ASP A 169 31.70 45.05 20.40
N VAL A 170 32.61 44.58 21.27
CA VAL A 170 32.93 43.12 21.36
C VAL A 170 31.68 42.32 21.68
N THR A 171 30.89 42.75 22.68
CA THR A 171 29.67 42.07 23.09
C THR A 171 28.62 42.06 21.95
N PHE A 172 28.43 43.19 21.30
CA PHE A 172 27.47 43.33 20.20
C PHE A 172 27.85 42.46 18.99
N VAL A 173 29.11 42.54 18.53
CA VAL A 173 29.58 41.74 17.37
C VAL A 173 29.54 40.25 17.66
N ARG A 174 29.82 39.86 18.93
CA ARG A 174 29.67 38.47 19.36
C ARG A 174 28.22 37.97 19.25
N LEU A 175 27.24 38.76 19.71
CA LEU A 175 25.83 38.40 19.56
C LEU A 175 25.40 38.24 18.11
N VAL A 176 25.88 39.12 17.21
CA VAL A 176 25.64 38.95 15.76
C VAL A 176 26.27 37.68 15.23
N GLY A 177 27.50 37.39 15.63
CA GLY A 177 28.21 36.16 15.24
C GLY A 177 27.46 34.88 15.70
N GLU A 178 26.97 34.87 16.93
CA GLU A 178 26.16 33.77 17.48
C GLU A 178 24.85 33.58 16.67
N LEU A 179 24.15 34.68 16.35
CA LEU A 179 22.92 34.61 15.53
C LEU A 179 23.19 34.02 14.14
N ILE A 180 24.29 34.43 13.49
CA ILE A 180 24.69 33.89 12.17
C ILE A 180 25.01 32.43 12.30
N ALA A 181 25.80 31.99 13.28
CA ALA A 181 26.19 30.58 13.47
C ALA A 181 24.97 29.68 13.71
N ILE A 182 24.00 30.12 14.56
CA ILE A 182 22.75 29.40 14.80
C ILE A 182 21.93 29.28 13.51
N ALA A 183 21.81 30.38 12.73
CA ALA A 183 21.04 30.38 11.49
C ALA A 183 21.68 29.46 10.44
N GLN A 184 23.00 29.43 10.31
CA GLN A 184 23.72 28.53 9.41
C GLN A 184 23.52 27.06 9.82
N SER A 185 23.69 26.74 11.10
CA SER A 185 23.52 25.37 11.62
C SER A 185 22.09 24.86 11.38
N ARG A 186 21.06 25.71 11.58
CA ARG A 186 19.67 25.37 11.28
C ARG A 186 19.46 25.09 9.80
N TYR A 187 19.98 25.94 8.93
CA TYR A 187 19.85 25.78 7.48
C TYR A 187 20.47 24.47 6.99
N GLU A 188 21.68 24.14 7.45
CA GLU A 188 22.36 22.90 7.10
C GLU A 188 21.58 21.65 7.58
N ALA A 189 21.03 21.70 8.81
CA ALA A 189 20.21 20.62 9.35
C ALA A 189 18.90 20.44 8.54
N GLU A 190 18.22 21.53 8.21
CA GLU A 190 16.98 21.49 7.39
C GLU A 190 17.27 20.96 5.98
N LYS A 191 18.37 21.38 5.36
CA LYS A 191 18.81 20.87 4.05
C LYS A 191 19.12 19.39 4.10
N GLY A 192 19.91 18.95 5.06
CA GLY A 192 20.26 17.53 5.24
C GLY A 192 19.03 16.65 5.47
N LEU A 193 18.08 17.13 6.29
CA LEU A 193 16.82 16.42 6.52
C LEU A 193 15.98 16.31 5.24
N LYS A 194 15.92 17.37 4.44
CA LYS A 194 15.19 17.36 3.16
C LYS A 194 15.80 16.38 2.18
N GLU A 195 17.12 16.41 2.01
CA GLU A 195 17.85 15.49 1.13
C GLU A 195 17.68 14.03 1.56
N ALA A 196 17.79 13.75 2.85
CA ALA A 196 17.56 12.39 3.40
C ALA A 196 16.13 11.92 3.16
N LYS A 197 15.14 12.80 3.36
CA LYS A 197 13.72 12.49 3.09
C LYS A 197 13.47 12.19 1.61
N GLU A 198 14.01 13.01 0.71
CA GLU A 198 13.87 12.78 -0.74
C GLU A 198 14.53 11.47 -1.18
N ALA A 199 15.71 11.15 -0.66
CA ALA A 199 16.38 9.89 -0.92
C ALA A 199 15.57 8.69 -0.41
N ALA A 200 15.02 8.77 0.79
CA ALA A 200 14.16 7.72 1.37
C ALA A 200 12.88 7.51 0.54
N VAL A 201 12.23 8.60 0.08
CA VAL A 201 11.04 8.51 -0.78
C VAL A 201 11.36 7.85 -2.12
N LYS A 202 12.49 8.23 -2.76
CA LYS A 202 12.94 7.61 -4.02
C LYS A 202 13.26 6.12 -3.85
N ALA A 203 13.95 5.76 -2.78
CA ALA A 203 14.28 4.35 -2.49
C ALA A 203 13.02 3.51 -2.25
N ASN A 204 12.05 4.04 -1.50
CA ASN A 204 10.78 3.34 -1.24
C ASN A 204 9.94 3.17 -2.52
N LYS A 205 9.91 4.19 -3.40
CA LYS A 205 9.25 4.10 -4.70
C LYS A 205 9.89 3.02 -5.59
N ALA A 206 11.22 3.01 -5.70
CA ALA A 206 11.95 2.01 -6.48
C ALA A 206 11.73 0.58 -5.94
N LYS A 207 11.73 0.40 -4.59
CA LYS A 207 11.39 -0.88 -3.93
C LYS A 207 9.99 -1.37 -4.33
N SER A 208 9.00 -0.48 -4.29
CA SER A 208 7.61 -0.83 -4.63
C SER A 208 7.43 -1.19 -6.11
N GLU A 209 8.06 -0.46 -7.02
CA GLU A 209 8.04 -0.74 -8.45
C GLU A 209 8.73 -2.07 -8.78
N PHE A 210 9.88 -2.34 -8.15
CA PHE A 210 10.59 -3.61 -8.29
C PHE A 210 9.71 -4.79 -7.85
N LEU A 211 9.08 -4.71 -6.66
CA LEU A 211 8.22 -5.77 -6.15
C LEU A 211 6.98 -5.98 -7.02
N ALA A 212 6.37 -4.91 -7.55
CA ALA A 212 5.24 -5.00 -8.46
C ALA A 212 5.61 -5.73 -9.78
N ASN A 213 6.76 -5.40 -10.37
CA ASN A 213 7.25 -6.05 -11.57
C ASN A 213 7.60 -7.52 -11.31
N MET A 214 8.33 -7.80 -10.23
CA MET A 214 8.71 -9.17 -9.85
C MET A 214 7.49 -10.07 -9.62
N SER A 215 6.44 -9.54 -8.96
CA SER A 215 5.22 -10.33 -8.80
C SER A 215 4.57 -10.70 -10.12
N HIS A 216 4.55 -9.78 -11.07
CA HIS A 216 4.00 -10.05 -12.40
C HIS A 216 4.81 -11.14 -13.11
N GLU A 217 6.14 -11.01 -13.07
CA GLU A 217 7.06 -11.98 -13.70
C GLU A 217 7.00 -13.37 -13.04
N LEU A 218 6.74 -13.44 -11.72
CA LEU A 218 6.59 -14.71 -10.99
C LEU A 218 5.19 -15.32 -11.18
N ARG A 219 4.14 -14.51 -11.22
CA ARG A 219 2.75 -14.98 -11.36
C ARG A 219 2.51 -15.67 -12.71
N THR A 220 3.10 -15.17 -13.76
CA THR A 220 2.90 -15.68 -15.13
C THR A 220 3.32 -17.14 -15.29
N PRO A 221 4.57 -17.55 -15.04
CA PRO A 221 4.96 -18.94 -15.15
C PRO A 221 4.24 -19.84 -14.15
N LEU A 222 3.93 -19.31 -12.95
CA LEU A 222 3.23 -20.07 -11.93
C LEU A 222 1.79 -20.38 -12.32
N ASN A 223 1.06 -19.42 -12.90
CA ASN A 223 -0.29 -19.66 -13.43
C ASN A 223 -0.28 -20.68 -14.58
N ALA A 224 0.75 -20.66 -15.43
CA ALA A 224 0.90 -21.68 -16.49
C ALA A 224 1.10 -23.08 -15.87
N ILE A 225 2.00 -23.21 -14.89
CA ILE A 225 2.23 -24.48 -14.17
C ILE A 225 0.92 -24.98 -13.55
N LEU A 226 0.21 -24.14 -12.79
CA LEU A 226 -1.06 -24.50 -12.16
C LEU A 226 -2.15 -24.83 -13.19
N GLY A 227 -2.19 -24.10 -14.30
CA GLY A 227 -3.14 -24.37 -15.39
C GLY A 227 -2.91 -25.74 -16.02
N PHE A 228 -1.69 -26.06 -16.37
CA PHE A 228 -1.36 -27.36 -16.97
C PHE A 228 -1.52 -28.53 -15.98
N THR A 229 -1.11 -28.38 -14.73
CA THR A 229 -1.28 -29.43 -13.72
C THR A 229 -2.75 -29.70 -13.44
N ARG A 230 -3.62 -28.67 -13.40
CA ARG A 230 -5.07 -28.85 -13.27
C ARG A 230 -5.69 -29.51 -14.51
N LEU A 231 -5.24 -29.18 -15.73
CA LEU A 231 -5.68 -29.83 -16.94
C LEU A 231 -5.32 -31.33 -16.96
N ILE A 232 -4.08 -31.64 -16.58
CA ILE A 232 -3.60 -33.00 -16.47
C ILE A 232 -4.38 -33.78 -15.40
N SER A 233 -4.65 -33.20 -14.23
CA SER A 233 -5.40 -33.85 -13.15
C SER A 233 -6.84 -34.24 -13.52
N ARG A 234 -7.43 -33.61 -14.54
CA ARG A 234 -8.78 -33.96 -15.06
C ARG A 234 -8.81 -35.15 -15.98
N ASP A 235 -7.64 -35.65 -16.43
CA ASP A 235 -7.56 -36.80 -17.29
C ASP A 235 -7.79 -38.08 -16.46
N SER A 236 -8.84 -38.83 -16.80
CA SER A 236 -9.20 -40.10 -16.13
C SER A 236 -8.19 -41.22 -16.37
N SER A 237 -7.30 -41.11 -17.36
CA SER A 237 -6.29 -42.10 -17.67
C SER A 237 -5.09 -42.11 -16.73
N ILE A 238 -4.95 -41.08 -15.87
CA ILE A 238 -3.80 -40.90 -14.98
C ILE A 238 -3.98 -41.75 -13.71
N SER A 239 -2.89 -42.47 -13.33
CA SER A 239 -2.89 -43.27 -12.11
C SER A 239 -3.10 -42.41 -10.84
N SER A 240 -3.65 -43.01 -9.79
CA SER A 240 -3.86 -42.36 -8.49
C SER A 240 -2.56 -41.76 -7.90
N GLU A 241 -1.42 -42.38 -8.13
CA GLU A 241 -0.10 -41.91 -7.67
C GLU A 241 0.30 -40.60 -8.35
N TYR A 242 0.19 -40.49 -9.67
CA TYR A 242 0.48 -39.23 -10.39
C TYR A 242 -0.52 -38.14 -10.04
N ARG A 243 -1.75 -38.47 -9.76
CA ARG A 243 -2.76 -37.49 -9.30
C ARG A 243 -2.37 -36.89 -7.95
N GLN A 244 -1.85 -37.69 -7.01
CA GLN A 244 -1.31 -37.15 -5.74
C GLN A 244 -0.11 -36.24 -5.98
N TYR A 245 0.81 -36.52 -6.89
CA TYR A 245 1.92 -35.62 -7.21
C TYR A 245 1.44 -34.29 -7.78
N LEU A 246 0.43 -34.33 -8.68
CA LEU A 246 -0.17 -33.11 -9.22
C LEU A 246 -0.89 -32.27 -8.15
N GLU A 247 -1.55 -32.91 -7.19
CA GLU A 247 -2.14 -32.23 -6.05
C GLU A 247 -1.09 -31.50 -5.18
N ILE A 248 0.07 -32.14 -4.93
CA ILE A 248 1.18 -31.51 -4.21
C ILE A 248 1.72 -30.31 -4.99
N VAL A 249 1.90 -30.44 -6.31
CA VAL A 249 2.37 -29.34 -7.17
C VAL A 249 1.37 -28.19 -7.16
N ASN A 250 0.08 -28.46 -7.32
CA ASN A 250 -0.98 -27.44 -7.28
C ASN A 250 -1.01 -26.71 -5.93
N ARG A 251 -1.01 -27.46 -4.84
CA ARG A 251 -1.00 -26.89 -3.48
C ARG A 251 0.22 -26.01 -3.23
N SER A 252 1.40 -26.46 -3.67
CA SER A 252 2.65 -25.69 -3.52
C SER A 252 2.64 -24.41 -4.36
N GLY A 253 2.11 -24.48 -5.58
CA GLY A 253 1.97 -23.35 -6.48
C GLY A 253 0.95 -22.33 -5.98
N GLU A 254 -0.19 -22.77 -5.47
CA GLU A 254 -1.19 -21.91 -4.84
C GLU A 254 -0.62 -21.17 -3.62
N HIS A 255 0.12 -21.89 -2.78
CA HIS A 255 0.78 -21.28 -1.63
C HIS A 255 1.84 -20.22 -2.03
N LEU A 256 2.61 -20.48 -3.09
CA LEU A 256 3.57 -19.51 -3.60
C LEU A 256 2.87 -18.25 -4.17
N LEU A 257 1.73 -18.43 -4.84
CA LEU A 257 0.92 -17.32 -5.36
C LEU A 257 0.37 -16.44 -4.22
N GLU A 258 -0.08 -17.07 -3.13
CA GLU A 258 -0.54 -16.39 -1.92
C GLU A 258 0.60 -15.56 -1.29
N LEU A 259 1.79 -16.16 -1.13
CA LEU A 259 3.00 -15.48 -0.66
C LEU A 259 3.35 -14.23 -1.47
N ILE A 260 3.35 -14.36 -2.79
CA ILE A 260 3.63 -13.26 -3.71
C ILE A 260 2.61 -12.13 -3.54
N ASN A 261 1.33 -12.47 -3.43
CA ASN A 261 0.26 -11.48 -3.25
C ASN A 261 0.37 -10.77 -1.89
N ASP A 262 0.68 -11.49 -0.82
CA ASP A 262 0.89 -10.94 0.52
C ASP A 262 2.06 -9.93 0.55
N ILE A 263 3.20 -10.28 -0.07
CA ILE A 263 4.37 -9.39 -0.18
C ILE A 263 4.03 -8.12 -0.95
N LEU A 264 3.28 -8.24 -2.05
CA LEU A 264 2.82 -7.10 -2.82
C LEU A 264 1.90 -6.19 -2.01
N GLU A 265 0.91 -6.79 -1.31
CA GLU A 265 -0.02 -6.01 -0.52
C GLU A 265 0.70 -5.30 0.61
N MET A 266 1.67 -5.96 1.27
CA MET A 266 2.50 -5.33 2.28
C MET A 266 3.33 -4.18 1.71
N SER A 267 3.91 -4.34 0.51
CA SER A 267 4.65 -3.28 -0.16
C SER A 267 3.79 -2.05 -0.48
N LYS A 268 2.53 -2.25 -0.93
CA LYS A 268 1.57 -1.16 -1.17
C LYS A 268 1.21 -0.43 0.13
N ILE A 269 1.02 -1.20 1.22
CA ILE A 269 0.74 -0.67 2.56
C ILE A 269 1.90 0.22 3.03
N GLU A 270 3.14 -0.27 2.95
CA GLU A 270 4.35 0.50 3.34
C GLU A 270 4.53 1.78 2.51
N ALA A 271 4.16 1.73 1.23
CA ALA A 271 4.22 2.89 0.33
C ALA A 271 3.06 3.88 0.52
N GLY A 272 2.08 3.59 1.40
CA GLY A 272 0.88 4.40 1.59
C GLY A 272 -0.05 4.43 0.37
N ARG A 273 0.03 3.43 -0.50
CA ARG A 273 -0.74 3.35 -1.76
C ARG A 273 -2.01 2.49 -1.65
N THR A 274 -2.30 1.93 -0.48
CA THR A 274 -3.52 1.16 -0.26
C THR A 274 -4.68 2.13 -0.10
N VAL A 275 -5.63 2.08 -1.04
CA VAL A 275 -6.81 2.95 -1.07
C VAL A 275 -7.98 2.25 -0.38
N PHE A 276 -8.77 3.01 0.36
CA PHE A 276 -10.04 2.57 0.93
C PHE A 276 -11.14 2.79 -0.11
N ASN A 277 -11.79 1.71 -0.57
CA ASN A 277 -12.84 1.72 -1.60
C ASN A 277 -14.18 1.30 -0.99
N PRO A 278 -14.96 2.21 -0.39
CA PRO A 278 -16.23 1.87 0.19
C PRO A 278 -17.26 1.50 -0.89
N SER A 279 -18.00 0.44 -0.66
CA SER A 279 -19.11 -0.02 -1.49
C SER A 279 -20.29 -0.44 -0.63
N ASN A 280 -21.50 -0.35 -1.17
CA ASN A 280 -22.69 -0.83 -0.51
C ASN A 280 -22.88 -2.31 -0.81
N PHE A 281 -23.03 -3.16 0.19
CA PHE A 281 -23.19 -4.61 0.02
C PHE A 281 -24.00 -5.25 1.14
N ASP A 282 -24.46 -6.49 0.87
CA ASP A 282 -25.14 -7.34 1.83
C ASP A 282 -24.12 -8.08 2.71
N LEU A 283 -24.04 -7.69 3.98
CA LEU A 283 -23.12 -8.28 4.96
C LEU A 283 -23.48 -9.74 5.25
N TYR A 284 -24.78 -10.09 5.27
CA TYR A 284 -25.20 -11.46 5.54
C TYR A 284 -24.77 -12.40 4.41
N ALA A 285 -24.95 -11.98 3.16
CA ALA A 285 -24.46 -12.72 2.01
C ALA A 285 -22.94 -12.90 2.03
N LEU A 286 -22.18 -11.87 2.45
CA LEU A 286 -20.74 -11.97 2.63
C LEU A 286 -20.36 -13.05 3.66
N LEU A 287 -21.03 -13.04 4.82
CA LEU A 287 -20.76 -13.98 5.91
C LEU A 287 -21.15 -15.43 5.53
N ASP A 288 -22.30 -15.62 4.85
CA ASP A 288 -22.74 -16.92 4.36
C ASP A 288 -21.75 -17.51 3.33
N ASN A 289 -21.26 -16.70 2.39
CA ASN A 289 -20.24 -17.11 1.43
C ASN A 289 -18.93 -17.52 2.11
N ILE A 290 -18.50 -16.82 3.17
CA ILE A 290 -17.28 -17.17 3.92
C ILE A 290 -17.53 -18.48 4.70
N ALA A 291 -18.70 -18.65 5.33
CA ALA A 291 -19.05 -19.85 6.05
C ALA A 291 -19.04 -21.09 5.14
N GLU A 292 -19.63 -20.98 3.93
CA GLU A 292 -19.66 -22.06 2.96
C GLU A 292 -18.24 -22.43 2.47
N MET A 293 -17.42 -21.43 2.16
CA MET A 293 -16.04 -21.63 1.72
C MET A 293 -15.18 -22.37 2.76
N LEU A 294 -15.36 -22.06 4.06
CA LEU A 294 -14.57 -22.66 5.13
C LEU A 294 -15.15 -23.96 5.69
N ARG A 295 -16.39 -24.30 5.32
CA ARG A 295 -17.11 -25.50 5.82
C ARG A 295 -16.37 -26.80 5.49
N SER A 296 -15.89 -26.96 4.28
CA SER A 296 -15.16 -28.16 3.88
C SER A 296 -13.86 -28.35 4.67
N GLN A 297 -13.15 -27.24 4.95
CA GLN A 297 -11.93 -27.27 5.75
C GLN A 297 -12.20 -27.61 7.21
N ALA A 298 -13.28 -27.07 7.78
CA ALA A 298 -13.72 -27.38 9.15
C ALA A 298 -14.15 -28.87 9.27
N GLN A 299 -14.93 -29.36 8.30
CA GLN A 299 -15.38 -30.76 8.27
C GLN A 299 -14.22 -31.74 8.14
N ALA A 300 -13.23 -31.46 7.27
CA ALA A 300 -12.05 -32.31 7.08
C ALA A 300 -11.24 -32.48 8.39
N LYS A 301 -11.32 -31.50 9.31
CA LYS A 301 -10.70 -31.55 10.64
C LYS A 301 -11.67 -31.92 11.78
N ALA A 302 -12.92 -32.22 11.47
CA ALA A 302 -13.98 -32.48 12.45
C ALA A 302 -14.16 -31.34 13.49
N LEU A 303 -13.97 -30.07 13.04
CA LEU A 303 -14.12 -28.86 13.87
C LEU A 303 -15.50 -28.25 13.69
N SER A 304 -16.07 -27.70 14.78
CA SER A 304 -17.27 -26.87 14.70
C SER A 304 -16.92 -25.47 14.15
N LEU A 305 -17.73 -24.96 13.21
CA LEU A 305 -17.61 -23.59 12.67
C LEU A 305 -18.95 -22.89 12.87
N ILE A 306 -18.97 -21.87 13.73
CA ILE A 306 -20.18 -21.16 14.15
C ILE A 306 -20.09 -19.69 13.76
N PHE A 307 -21.16 -19.18 13.11
CA PHE A 307 -21.34 -17.77 12.80
C PHE A 307 -22.50 -17.24 13.66
N ASP A 308 -22.14 -16.58 14.76
CA ASP A 308 -23.09 -15.98 15.70
C ASP A 308 -23.34 -14.52 15.33
N ARG A 309 -24.53 -14.26 14.77
CA ARG A 309 -24.97 -12.92 14.32
C ARG A 309 -25.92 -12.35 15.36
N SER A 310 -25.51 -11.27 15.99
CA SER A 310 -26.42 -10.54 16.88
C SER A 310 -27.64 -10.02 16.10
N SER A 311 -28.80 -10.00 16.72
CA SER A 311 -30.05 -9.54 16.10
C SER A 311 -30.06 -8.06 15.67
N ASP A 312 -29.12 -7.27 16.20
CA ASP A 312 -28.92 -5.86 15.87
C ASP A 312 -27.87 -5.62 14.76
N LEU A 313 -27.23 -6.70 14.23
CA LEU A 313 -26.26 -6.58 13.16
C LEU A 313 -26.95 -6.13 11.86
N PRO A 314 -26.55 -5.01 11.24
CA PRO A 314 -27.18 -4.53 10.02
C PRO A 314 -26.88 -5.45 8.84
N GLN A 315 -27.92 -5.75 8.03
CA GLN A 315 -27.75 -6.56 6.83
C GLN A 315 -26.99 -5.78 5.75
N TYR A 316 -27.29 -4.50 5.58
CA TYR A 316 -26.74 -3.67 4.50
C TYR A 316 -25.83 -2.58 5.04
N ILE A 317 -24.59 -2.59 4.57
CA ILE A 317 -23.54 -1.66 5.04
C ILE A 317 -22.76 -1.07 3.88
N CYS A 318 -22.13 0.07 4.14
CA CYS A 318 -21.17 0.73 3.26
C CYS A 318 -19.78 0.69 3.91
N THR A 319 -18.87 -0.11 3.37
CA THR A 319 -17.45 -0.16 3.71
C THR A 319 -16.67 -0.85 2.59
N ASP A 320 -15.38 -1.11 2.76
CA ASP A 320 -14.59 -1.87 1.77
C ASP A 320 -14.82 -3.38 1.95
N GLU A 321 -15.75 -3.93 1.13
CA GLU A 321 -16.11 -5.36 1.19
C GLU A 321 -14.90 -6.27 1.03
N SER A 322 -13.98 -5.94 0.11
CA SER A 322 -12.85 -6.81 -0.20
C SER A 322 -11.87 -6.90 0.97
N LYS A 323 -11.60 -5.78 1.64
CA LYS A 323 -10.72 -5.75 2.82
C LYS A 323 -11.36 -6.42 4.03
N LEU A 324 -12.67 -6.20 4.26
CA LEU A 324 -13.40 -6.89 5.32
C LEU A 324 -13.40 -8.41 5.10
N ARG A 325 -13.69 -8.85 3.88
CA ARG A 325 -13.62 -10.27 3.47
C ARG A 325 -12.25 -10.87 3.77
N GLN A 326 -11.18 -10.19 3.39
CA GLN A 326 -9.81 -10.66 3.59
C GLN A 326 -9.44 -10.77 5.07
N VAL A 327 -9.83 -9.79 5.90
CA VAL A 327 -9.62 -9.84 7.36
C VAL A 327 -10.35 -11.04 7.96
N LEU A 328 -11.63 -11.24 7.63
CA LEU A 328 -12.42 -12.35 8.16
C LEU A 328 -11.85 -13.72 7.72
N ILE A 329 -11.51 -13.89 6.44
CA ILE A 329 -10.92 -15.14 5.92
C ILE A 329 -9.59 -15.44 6.61
N ASN A 330 -8.73 -14.44 6.76
CA ASN A 330 -7.43 -14.62 7.41
C ASN A 330 -7.56 -15.03 8.88
N LEU A 331 -8.43 -14.36 9.65
CA LEU A 331 -8.62 -14.67 11.08
C LEU A 331 -9.31 -16.02 11.28
N LEU A 332 -10.39 -16.31 10.56
CA LEU A 332 -11.09 -17.59 10.61
C LEU A 332 -10.21 -18.76 10.13
N GLY A 333 -9.46 -18.53 9.03
CA GLY A 333 -8.50 -19.51 8.50
C GLY A 333 -7.40 -19.83 9.50
N ASN A 334 -6.87 -18.82 10.20
CA ASN A 334 -5.91 -19.04 11.29
C ASN A 334 -6.54 -19.83 12.45
N GLY A 335 -7.77 -19.52 12.87
CA GLY A 335 -8.49 -20.28 13.87
C GLY A 335 -8.61 -21.78 13.49
N LEU A 336 -9.10 -22.08 12.29
CA LEU A 336 -9.22 -23.46 11.78
C LEU A 336 -7.86 -24.15 11.61
N LYS A 337 -6.83 -23.41 11.28
CA LYS A 337 -5.48 -23.93 11.11
C LYS A 337 -4.86 -24.42 12.40
N PHE A 338 -4.95 -23.62 13.47
CA PHE A 338 -4.29 -23.85 14.76
C PHE A 338 -5.17 -24.56 15.79
N THR A 339 -6.41 -24.91 15.44
CA THR A 339 -7.31 -25.73 16.24
C THR A 339 -7.26 -27.19 15.77
N GLU A 340 -7.01 -28.10 16.71
CA GLU A 340 -7.00 -29.56 16.47
C GLU A 340 -8.30 -30.21 16.92
N SER A 341 -8.97 -29.67 17.94
CA SER A 341 -10.23 -30.17 18.45
C SER A 341 -11.09 -29.03 18.99
N GLY A 342 -12.43 -29.18 18.92
CA GLY A 342 -13.37 -28.12 19.30
C GLY A 342 -13.84 -27.31 18.09
N GLY A 343 -13.56 -26.01 18.03
CA GLY A 343 -14.06 -25.22 16.91
C GLY A 343 -13.64 -23.75 16.89
N VAL A 344 -14.20 -23.06 15.90
CA VAL A 344 -14.02 -21.62 15.69
C VAL A 344 -15.37 -20.94 15.65
N THR A 345 -15.52 -19.86 16.38
CA THR A 345 -16.76 -19.05 16.45
C THR A 345 -16.49 -17.62 16.03
N LEU A 346 -17.22 -17.13 15.04
CA LEU A 346 -17.28 -15.71 14.67
C LEU A 346 -18.49 -15.09 15.34
N ARG A 347 -18.30 -13.98 16.07
CA ARG A 347 -19.39 -13.16 16.63
C ARG A 347 -19.35 -11.76 16.02
N GLY A 348 -20.48 -11.29 15.50
CA GLY A 348 -20.66 -9.95 14.99
C GLY A 348 -21.75 -9.20 15.74
N LYS A 349 -21.48 -7.99 16.20
CA LYS A 349 -22.46 -7.13 16.89
C LYS A 349 -22.29 -5.65 16.56
N LEU A 350 -23.39 -4.91 16.73
CA LEU A 350 -23.41 -3.47 16.54
C LEU A 350 -22.75 -2.79 17.76
N GLY A 351 -21.86 -1.86 17.52
CA GLY A 351 -21.22 -1.04 18.54
C GLY A 351 -21.82 0.37 18.62
N GLU A 352 -21.12 1.27 19.29
CA GLU A 352 -21.58 2.64 19.48
C GLU A 352 -21.58 3.47 18.18
N LYS A 353 -22.59 4.34 18.02
CA LYS A 353 -22.66 5.30 16.92
C LYS A 353 -21.74 6.49 17.22
N ARG A 354 -20.88 6.88 16.24
CA ARG A 354 -20.06 8.08 16.29
C ARG A 354 -20.32 8.96 15.07
N GLY A 355 -21.07 10.04 15.22
CA GLY A 355 -21.47 10.92 14.12
C GLY A 355 -22.34 10.18 13.11
N ASP A 356 -21.96 10.22 11.83
CA ASP A 356 -22.68 9.55 10.73
C ASP A 356 -22.27 8.09 10.53
N TYR A 357 -21.26 7.60 11.25
CA TYR A 357 -20.75 6.23 11.16
C TYR A 357 -21.19 5.38 12.34
N GLN A 358 -21.44 4.10 12.05
CA GLN A 358 -21.72 3.06 13.03
C GLN A 358 -20.49 2.18 13.21
N ARG A 359 -20.19 1.74 14.43
CA ARG A 359 -19.16 0.72 14.67
C ARG A 359 -19.73 -0.67 14.54
N LEU A 360 -19.02 -1.57 13.88
CA LEU A 360 -19.24 -3.02 13.94
C LEU A 360 -18.10 -3.65 14.72
N LEU A 361 -18.45 -4.51 15.69
CA LEU A 361 -17.53 -5.23 16.54
C LEU A 361 -17.51 -6.70 16.13
N TRP A 362 -16.32 -7.24 15.96
CA TRP A 362 -16.08 -8.61 15.55
C TRP A 362 -15.20 -9.33 16.56
N GLU A 363 -15.55 -10.56 16.89
CA GLU A 363 -14.78 -11.46 17.75
C GLU A 363 -14.67 -12.82 17.04
N ILE A 364 -13.45 -13.32 16.88
CA ILE A 364 -13.14 -14.64 16.35
C ILE A 364 -12.47 -15.42 17.46
N GLU A 365 -13.17 -16.41 18.01
CA GLU A 365 -12.72 -17.28 19.09
C GLU A 365 -12.34 -18.65 18.51
N ASP A 366 -11.16 -19.13 18.84
CA ASP A 366 -10.71 -20.48 18.57
C ASP A 366 -10.41 -21.24 19.87
N THR A 367 -10.59 -22.55 19.86
CA THR A 367 -10.25 -23.46 20.97
C THR A 367 -8.90 -24.14 20.75
N GLY A 368 -7.98 -23.48 20.05
CA GLY A 368 -6.68 -24.03 19.66
C GLY A 368 -5.61 -23.99 20.75
N ALA A 369 -4.37 -24.11 20.33
CA ALA A 369 -3.21 -24.16 21.23
C ALA A 369 -2.96 -22.88 22.05
N GLY A 370 -3.61 -21.76 21.70
CA GLY A 370 -3.34 -20.46 22.30
C GLY A 370 -1.96 -19.92 21.98
N ILE A 371 -1.67 -18.72 22.49
CA ILE A 371 -0.46 -17.94 22.19
C ILE A 371 0.21 -17.53 23.51
N ALA A 372 1.53 -17.70 23.58
CA ALA A 372 2.28 -17.30 24.76
C ALA A 372 2.30 -15.76 24.91
N PRO A 373 2.22 -15.21 26.14
CA PRO A 373 2.20 -13.77 26.37
C PRO A 373 3.38 -13.02 25.75
N GLU A 374 4.55 -13.65 25.69
CA GLU A 374 5.77 -13.08 25.13
C GLU A 374 5.73 -12.98 23.59
N GLU A 375 4.80 -13.67 22.94
CA GLU A 375 4.64 -13.67 21.49
C GLU A 375 3.55 -12.70 21.01
N ILE A 376 2.60 -12.33 21.86
CA ILE A 376 1.43 -11.52 21.49
C ILE A 376 1.83 -10.19 20.82
N TYR A 377 2.83 -9.50 21.35
CA TYR A 377 3.26 -8.21 20.81
C TYR A 377 3.96 -8.30 19.45
N LYS A 378 4.41 -9.50 19.05
CA LYS A 378 5.10 -9.75 17.76
C LYS A 378 4.13 -10.15 16.65
N LEU A 379 2.90 -10.56 16.98
CA LEU A 379 1.94 -11.11 16.01
C LEU A 379 1.61 -10.19 14.84
N PHE A 380 1.57 -8.90 15.11
CA PHE A 380 1.25 -7.88 14.09
C PHE A 380 2.48 -7.26 13.43
N GLN A 381 3.68 -7.81 13.67
CA GLN A 381 4.91 -7.40 12.98
C GLN A 381 5.12 -8.28 11.75
N PRO A 382 5.50 -7.71 10.60
CA PRO A 382 5.73 -8.48 9.38
C PRO A 382 6.75 -9.61 9.55
N PHE A 383 6.50 -10.75 8.91
CA PHE A 383 7.35 -11.94 8.89
C PHE A 383 7.58 -12.62 10.26
N ASN A 384 6.88 -12.21 11.30
CA ASN A 384 6.93 -12.87 12.59
C ASN A 384 5.90 -14.00 12.69
N GLN A 385 6.34 -15.14 13.23
CA GLN A 385 5.51 -16.31 13.50
C GLN A 385 5.75 -16.79 14.92
N THR A 386 4.68 -17.30 15.57
CA THR A 386 4.76 -17.97 16.86
C THR A 386 5.51 -19.29 16.73
N GLU A 387 5.98 -19.86 17.85
CA GLU A 387 6.59 -21.21 17.86
C GLU A 387 5.67 -22.26 17.27
N THR A 388 4.38 -22.20 17.57
CA THR A 388 3.35 -23.08 17.01
C THR A 388 3.22 -22.90 15.49
N GLY A 389 3.26 -21.67 15.00
CA GLY A 389 3.27 -21.35 13.57
C GLY A 389 4.49 -21.89 12.84
N ARG A 390 5.69 -21.81 13.45
CA ARG A 390 6.94 -22.34 12.86
C ARG A 390 6.94 -23.87 12.80
N LYS A 391 6.41 -24.54 13.82
CA LYS A 391 6.31 -26.00 13.84
C LYS A 391 5.36 -26.55 12.77
N SER A 392 4.30 -25.81 12.44
CA SER A 392 3.35 -26.20 11.37
C SER A 392 3.89 -26.00 9.96
N GLN A 393 5.05 -25.33 9.79
CA GLN A 393 5.66 -24.95 8.48
C GLN A 393 4.68 -24.28 7.50
N GLN A 394 3.59 -23.71 7.98
CA GLN A 394 2.54 -23.12 7.17
C GLN A 394 2.31 -21.65 7.56
N GLY A 395 2.35 -20.76 6.57
CA GLY A 395 2.01 -19.34 6.70
C GLY A 395 3.17 -18.42 6.39
N THR A 396 2.83 -17.20 5.99
CA THR A 396 3.76 -16.17 5.54
C THR A 396 4.26 -15.27 6.67
N GLY A 397 3.50 -15.18 7.78
CA GLY A 397 3.68 -14.18 8.83
C GLY A 397 3.26 -12.77 8.40
N LEU A 398 2.54 -12.64 7.25
CA LEU A 398 2.07 -11.36 6.71
C LEU A 398 0.57 -11.14 6.90
N GLY A 399 -0.24 -12.20 7.05
CA GLY A 399 -1.68 -12.07 7.13
C GLY A 399 -2.17 -11.17 8.26
N LEU A 400 -1.68 -11.33 9.50
CA LEU A 400 -2.07 -10.49 10.64
C LEU A 400 -1.63 -9.03 10.51
N PRO A 401 -0.39 -8.69 10.09
CA PRO A 401 0.00 -7.32 9.76
C PRO A 401 -0.89 -6.66 8.70
N ILE A 402 -1.23 -7.39 7.63
CA ILE A 402 -2.12 -6.91 6.56
C ILE A 402 -3.52 -6.68 7.12
N SER A 403 -4.07 -7.64 7.90
CA SER A 403 -5.39 -7.51 8.54
C SER A 403 -5.44 -6.29 9.46
N LYS A 404 -4.40 -6.05 10.26
CA LYS A 404 -4.31 -4.85 11.11
C LYS A 404 -4.40 -3.58 10.28
N LYS A 405 -3.67 -3.52 9.17
CA LYS A 405 -3.66 -2.34 8.33
C LYS A 405 -5.00 -2.10 7.64
N PHE A 406 -5.69 -3.16 7.20
CA PHE A 406 -7.03 -3.04 6.63
C PHE A 406 -8.06 -2.56 7.66
N VAL A 407 -7.99 -3.08 8.88
CA VAL A 407 -8.85 -2.60 9.98
C VAL A 407 -8.59 -1.12 10.30
N GLU A 408 -7.31 -0.69 10.34
CA GLU A 408 -6.95 0.71 10.50
C GLU A 408 -7.49 1.60 9.36
N LEU A 409 -7.43 1.15 8.11
CA LEU A 409 -8.00 1.86 6.94
C LEU A 409 -9.53 1.96 7.01
N MET A 410 -10.20 0.97 7.61
CA MET A 410 -11.65 0.99 7.88
C MET A 410 -12.00 1.76 9.18
N GLY A 411 -11.06 2.51 9.75
CA GLY A 411 -11.28 3.39 10.90
C GLY A 411 -11.38 2.67 12.25
N GLY A 412 -10.89 1.44 12.36
CA GLY A 412 -10.97 0.62 13.56
C GLY A 412 -9.62 0.21 14.15
N ALA A 413 -9.66 -0.75 15.06
CA ALA A 413 -8.50 -1.35 15.70
C ALA A 413 -8.68 -2.87 15.83
N ILE A 414 -7.58 -3.62 15.87
CA ILE A 414 -7.54 -5.06 16.06
C ILE A 414 -6.70 -5.43 17.29
N GLY A 415 -7.17 -6.38 18.05
CA GLY A 415 -6.49 -6.90 19.23
C GLY A 415 -6.59 -8.41 19.34
N VAL A 416 -5.87 -8.99 20.29
CA VAL A 416 -5.90 -10.41 20.60
C VAL A 416 -5.82 -10.63 22.11
N SER A 417 -6.63 -11.57 22.61
CA SER A 417 -6.54 -12.12 23.94
C SER A 417 -6.37 -13.62 23.82
N SER A 418 -5.36 -14.20 24.45
CA SER A 418 -5.08 -15.63 24.32
C SER A 418 -4.50 -16.21 25.60
N ILE A 419 -4.85 -17.46 25.86
CA ILE A 419 -4.32 -18.26 26.97
C ILE A 419 -3.75 -19.55 26.37
N LEU A 420 -2.49 -19.79 26.64
CA LEU A 420 -1.78 -20.98 26.14
C LEU A 420 -2.53 -22.27 26.59
N GLY A 421 -2.87 -23.13 25.63
CA GLY A 421 -3.62 -24.36 25.83
C GLY A 421 -5.13 -24.20 25.93
N GLN A 422 -5.69 -23.00 25.85
CA GLN A 422 -7.15 -22.74 25.91
C GLN A 422 -7.72 -22.11 24.64
N GLY A 423 -6.88 -21.55 23.79
CA GLY A 423 -7.29 -20.88 22.55
C GLY A 423 -7.03 -19.40 22.53
N SER A 424 -7.57 -18.74 21.50
CA SER A 424 -7.37 -17.29 21.29
C SER A 424 -8.68 -16.62 20.88
N ILE A 425 -8.81 -15.34 21.23
CA ILE A 425 -9.88 -14.45 20.78
C ILE A 425 -9.23 -13.27 20.06
N PHE A 426 -9.43 -13.21 18.76
CA PHE A 426 -9.10 -12.03 17.97
C PHE A 426 -10.31 -11.12 17.91
N SER A 427 -10.16 -9.87 18.30
CA SER A 427 -11.22 -8.87 18.28
C SER A 427 -10.84 -7.69 17.42
N PHE A 428 -11.74 -7.21 16.59
CA PHE A 428 -11.55 -5.99 15.84
C PHE A 428 -12.85 -5.21 15.67
N ASP A 429 -12.74 -3.93 15.44
CA ASP A 429 -13.86 -3.06 15.10
C ASP A 429 -13.60 -2.32 13.80
N ILE A 430 -14.66 -1.94 13.11
CA ILE A 430 -14.61 -1.13 11.89
C ILE A 430 -15.71 -0.07 11.89
N GLN A 431 -15.49 1.01 11.12
CA GLN A 431 -16.51 2.02 10.86
C GLN A 431 -17.26 1.68 9.57
N VAL A 432 -18.58 1.74 9.61
CA VAL A 432 -19.45 1.47 8.47
C VAL A 432 -20.52 2.55 8.32
N GLY A 433 -20.94 2.83 7.11
CA GLY A 433 -22.20 3.52 6.82
C GLY A 433 -23.36 2.53 6.86
N LEU A 434 -24.52 2.92 7.40
CA LEU A 434 -25.75 2.16 7.27
C LEU A 434 -26.45 2.55 5.97
N VAL A 435 -26.89 1.55 5.22
CA VAL A 435 -27.52 1.73 3.89
C VAL A 435 -28.90 1.10 3.91
N GLY A 436 -29.86 1.77 3.25
CA GLY A 436 -31.19 1.22 3.05
C GLY A 436 -31.20 0.17 1.92
N GLU A 437 -32.15 -0.77 1.97
CA GLU A 437 -32.34 -1.84 0.98
C GLU A 437 -32.40 -1.31 -0.47
N ASN A 438 -32.99 -0.13 -0.68
CA ASN A 438 -33.16 0.50 -1.99
C ASN A 438 -31.87 1.14 -2.57
N GLU A 439 -30.80 1.25 -1.81
CA GLU A 439 -29.52 1.86 -2.24
C GLU A 439 -28.50 0.84 -2.71
N ILE A 440 -28.86 -0.43 -2.66
CA ILE A 440 -28.02 -1.50 -3.17
C ILE A 440 -28.33 -1.69 -4.63
N LYS A 441 -27.35 -1.47 -5.48
CA LYS A 441 -27.38 -2.06 -6.81
C LYS A 441 -27.36 -3.56 -6.61
N THR A 442 -28.53 -4.19 -6.71
CA THR A 442 -28.67 -5.63 -6.68
C THR A 442 -27.78 -6.16 -7.81
N GLU A 443 -26.57 -6.65 -7.47
CA GLU A 443 -25.88 -7.60 -8.33
C GLU A 443 -26.76 -8.85 -8.33
N THR A 444 -27.71 -8.83 -9.28
CA THR A 444 -28.62 -9.93 -9.51
C THR A 444 -27.81 -11.21 -9.67
N ASN A 445 -28.08 -12.15 -8.80
CA ASN A 445 -27.92 -13.59 -8.94
C ASN A 445 -26.82 -14.04 -9.92
N ARG A 446 -25.72 -14.55 -9.35
CA ARG A 446 -24.60 -15.19 -10.07
C ARG A 446 -25.02 -16.55 -10.68
N ALA A 447 -26.10 -16.55 -11.47
CA ALA A 447 -26.45 -17.72 -12.26
C ALA A 447 -25.41 -17.88 -13.38
N LYS A 448 -24.83 -19.06 -13.51
CA LYS A 448 -23.85 -19.39 -14.55
C LYS A 448 -24.46 -19.18 -15.94
N VAL A 449 -23.83 -18.37 -16.78
CA VAL A 449 -24.25 -18.18 -18.17
C VAL A 449 -24.06 -19.49 -18.93
N ILE A 450 -25.14 -20.04 -19.52
CA ILE A 450 -25.12 -21.28 -20.29
C ILE A 450 -25.09 -20.98 -21.78
N ALA A 451 -25.88 -20.00 -22.24
CA ALA A 451 -26.03 -19.70 -23.64
C ALA A 451 -26.44 -18.22 -23.84
N LEU A 452 -26.37 -17.75 -25.08
CA LEU A 452 -27.00 -16.51 -25.49
C LEU A 452 -28.51 -16.75 -25.73
N ALA A 453 -29.36 -15.77 -25.38
CA ALA A 453 -30.78 -15.82 -25.71
C ALA A 453 -30.98 -15.84 -27.24
N GLU A 454 -32.06 -16.48 -27.70
CA GLU A 454 -32.39 -16.58 -29.11
C GLU A 454 -32.65 -15.21 -29.75
N ASN A 455 -32.43 -15.13 -31.08
CA ASN A 455 -32.71 -13.93 -31.91
C ASN A 455 -31.83 -12.68 -31.61
N GLN A 456 -30.60 -12.85 -31.19
CA GLN A 456 -29.65 -11.74 -31.03
C GLN A 456 -28.82 -11.49 -32.29
N PRO A 457 -28.30 -10.25 -32.50
CA PRO A 457 -27.38 -9.95 -33.58
C PRO A 457 -26.09 -10.76 -33.46
N LYS A 458 -25.52 -11.12 -34.58
CA LYS A 458 -24.19 -11.75 -34.59
C LYS A 458 -23.12 -10.71 -34.32
N TYR A 459 -22.62 -10.67 -33.09
CA TYR A 459 -21.53 -9.79 -32.71
C TYR A 459 -20.16 -10.34 -33.09
N ARG A 460 -19.29 -9.42 -33.55
CA ARG A 460 -17.89 -9.70 -33.87
C ARG A 460 -17.03 -9.15 -32.74
N ILE A 461 -16.21 -9.99 -32.14
CA ILE A 461 -15.37 -9.67 -30.98
C ILE A 461 -13.91 -9.88 -31.37
N LEU A 462 -13.07 -8.88 -31.16
CA LEU A 462 -11.63 -8.99 -31.34
C LEU A 462 -10.94 -9.14 -29.97
N VAL A 463 -10.09 -10.16 -29.84
CA VAL A 463 -9.29 -10.40 -28.64
C VAL A 463 -7.83 -10.09 -28.96
N VAL A 464 -7.25 -9.14 -28.23
CA VAL A 464 -5.88 -8.67 -28.43
C VAL A 464 -5.07 -8.88 -27.16
N ASP A 465 -4.08 -9.76 -27.20
CA ASP A 465 -3.19 -10.09 -26.08
C ASP A 465 -1.92 -10.70 -26.66
N ASP A 466 -0.74 -10.37 -26.16
CA ASP A 466 0.53 -10.90 -26.66
C ASP A 466 0.77 -12.36 -26.27
N ARG A 467 0.07 -12.84 -25.24
CA ARG A 467 0.20 -14.21 -24.70
C ARG A 467 -0.80 -15.16 -25.36
N PRO A 468 -0.34 -16.21 -26.03
CA PRO A 468 -1.21 -17.16 -26.72
C PRO A 468 -2.17 -17.90 -25.76
N GLU A 469 -1.77 -18.13 -24.50
CA GLU A 469 -2.61 -18.80 -23.50
C GLU A 469 -3.80 -17.92 -23.10
N SER A 470 -3.56 -16.63 -22.89
CA SER A 470 -4.59 -15.63 -22.53
C SER A 470 -5.59 -15.47 -23.68
N ARG A 471 -5.09 -15.37 -24.92
CA ARG A 471 -5.93 -15.30 -26.12
C ARG A 471 -6.79 -16.55 -26.26
N LEU A 472 -6.20 -17.74 -26.12
CA LEU A 472 -6.90 -19.03 -26.23
C LEU A 472 -8.02 -19.16 -25.18
N LEU A 473 -7.78 -18.72 -23.96
CA LEU A 473 -8.78 -18.73 -22.88
C LEU A 473 -10.01 -17.90 -23.27
N LEU A 474 -9.81 -16.63 -23.64
CA LEU A 474 -10.90 -15.74 -24.04
C LEU A 474 -11.59 -16.23 -25.32
N LEU A 475 -10.82 -16.70 -26.30
CA LEU A 475 -11.34 -17.24 -27.54
C LEU A 475 -12.27 -18.44 -27.27
N LYS A 476 -11.86 -19.41 -26.45
CA LYS A 476 -12.69 -20.56 -26.07
C LYS A 476 -13.93 -20.11 -25.32
N LEU A 477 -13.77 -19.21 -24.33
CA LEU A 477 -14.87 -18.69 -23.54
C LEU A 477 -15.96 -18.08 -24.46
N LEU A 478 -15.56 -17.19 -25.36
CA LEU A 478 -16.48 -16.45 -26.23
C LEU A 478 -17.08 -17.31 -27.35
N THR A 479 -16.30 -18.23 -27.92
CA THR A 479 -16.79 -19.14 -28.99
C THR A 479 -17.77 -20.17 -28.47
N THR A 480 -17.65 -20.62 -27.23
CA THR A 480 -18.61 -21.52 -26.57
C THR A 480 -20.03 -20.96 -26.58
N LEU A 481 -20.18 -19.63 -26.51
CA LEU A 481 -21.48 -18.94 -26.61
C LEU A 481 -21.93 -18.64 -28.05
N GLY A 482 -21.18 -19.06 -29.06
CA GLY A 482 -21.54 -18.90 -30.49
C GLY A 482 -21.21 -17.49 -31.04
N LEU A 483 -20.35 -16.72 -30.38
CA LEU A 483 -19.89 -15.41 -30.86
C LEU A 483 -18.82 -15.59 -31.96
N SER A 484 -18.79 -14.62 -32.91
CA SER A 484 -17.73 -14.56 -33.92
C SER A 484 -16.50 -13.86 -33.32
N VAL A 485 -15.38 -14.59 -33.16
CA VAL A 485 -14.18 -14.08 -32.53
C VAL A 485 -12.98 -14.14 -33.48
N GLN A 486 -12.18 -13.07 -33.53
CA GLN A 486 -10.85 -13.07 -34.12
C GLN A 486 -9.83 -12.67 -33.07
N GLU A 487 -8.55 -13.01 -33.29
CA GLU A 487 -7.45 -12.74 -32.39
C GLU A 487 -6.34 -11.93 -33.05
N ALA A 488 -5.63 -11.14 -32.24
CA ALA A 488 -4.41 -10.41 -32.61
C ALA A 488 -3.36 -10.56 -31.50
N ALA A 489 -2.08 -10.65 -31.88
CA ALA A 489 -0.99 -10.81 -30.94
C ALA A 489 -0.34 -9.47 -30.51
N ASN A 490 -0.68 -8.36 -31.14
CA ASN A 490 -0.16 -7.02 -30.85
C ASN A 490 -1.08 -5.94 -31.41
N GLY A 491 -0.80 -4.68 -31.02
CA GLY A 491 -1.61 -3.53 -31.45
C GLY A 491 -1.61 -3.26 -32.97
N GLN A 492 -0.55 -3.63 -33.68
CA GLN A 492 -0.47 -3.44 -35.13
C GLN A 492 -1.42 -4.39 -35.86
N GLU A 493 -1.44 -5.66 -35.49
CA GLU A 493 -2.38 -6.65 -36.00
C GLU A 493 -3.82 -6.28 -35.65
N ALA A 494 -4.05 -5.80 -34.41
CA ALA A 494 -5.36 -5.36 -33.97
C ALA A 494 -5.95 -4.26 -34.87
N ILE A 495 -5.16 -3.27 -35.23
CA ILE A 495 -5.58 -2.19 -36.16
C ILE A 495 -5.93 -2.75 -37.53
N ALA A 496 -5.08 -3.64 -38.09
CA ALA A 496 -5.31 -4.24 -39.41
C ALA A 496 -6.61 -5.07 -39.44
N ILE A 497 -6.85 -5.89 -38.41
CA ILE A 497 -8.08 -6.68 -38.28
C ILE A 497 -9.28 -5.78 -38.07
N TRP A 498 -9.14 -4.72 -37.22
CA TRP A 498 -10.21 -3.77 -36.99
C TRP A 498 -10.65 -3.07 -38.30
N GLN A 499 -9.71 -2.64 -39.13
CA GLN A 499 -10.00 -2.03 -40.42
C GLN A 499 -10.74 -2.98 -41.38
N ALA A 500 -10.30 -4.22 -41.45
CA ALA A 500 -10.83 -5.22 -42.40
C ALA A 500 -12.15 -5.85 -41.95
N TRP A 501 -12.31 -6.07 -40.62
CA TRP A 501 -13.40 -6.88 -40.08
C TRP A 501 -14.44 -6.10 -39.28
N GLN A 502 -14.13 -4.89 -38.85
CA GLN A 502 -15.02 -3.99 -38.11
C GLN A 502 -15.67 -4.68 -36.90
N PRO A 503 -14.91 -5.08 -35.87
CA PRO A 503 -15.46 -5.71 -34.67
C PRO A 503 -16.37 -4.74 -33.91
N HIS A 504 -17.39 -5.26 -33.23
CA HIS A 504 -18.29 -4.47 -32.38
C HIS A 504 -17.65 -4.17 -31.02
N LEU A 505 -16.81 -5.12 -30.53
CA LEU A 505 -16.07 -4.96 -29.27
C LEU A 505 -14.66 -5.53 -29.41
N ILE A 506 -13.70 -4.85 -28.75
CA ILE A 506 -12.31 -5.25 -28.67
C ILE A 506 -11.94 -5.42 -27.20
N TRP A 507 -11.45 -6.61 -26.84
CA TRP A 507 -10.74 -6.84 -25.60
C TRP A 507 -9.26 -6.54 -25.85
N MET A 508 -8.72 -5.45 -25.29
CA MET A 508 -7.41 -4.92 -25.63
C MET A 508 -6.44 -5.02 -24.45
N ASP A 509 -5.41 -5.86 -24.55
CA ASP A 509 -4.30 -5.77 -23.60
C ASP A 509 -3.55 -4.44 -23.78
N MET A 510 -3.27 -3.78 -22.69
CA MET A 510 -2.60 -2.47 -22.71
C MET A 510 -1.09 -2.59 -22.83
N ARG A 511 -0.49 -3.72 -22.43
CA ARG A 511 0.98 -3.94 -22.46
C ARG A 511 1.34 -5.06 -23.42
N MET A 512 1.77 -4.71 -24.62
CA MET A 512 2.15 -5.65 -25.67
C MET A 512 3.40 -5.16 -26.41
N PRO A 513 4.22 -6.06 -26.97
CA PRO A 513 5.34 -5.71 -27.84
C PRO A 513 4.87 -5.15 -29.20
N VAL A 514 5.77 -4.57 -29.95
CA VAL A 514 5.60 -3.95 -31.28
C VAL A 514 4.78 -2.65 -31.23
N LYS A 515 3.51 -2.71 -30.86
CA LYS A 515 2.62 -1.57 -30.61
C LYS A 515 1.75 -1.91 -29.41
N ASP A 516 1.79 -1.08 -28.38
CA ASP A 516 1.02 -1.26 -27.17
C ASP A 516 -0.47 -0.93 -27.37
N GLY A 517 -1.31 -1.34 -26.37
CA GLY A 517 -2.75 -1.12 -26.45
C GLY A 517 -3.15 0.34 -26.36
N TYR A 518 -2.36 1.20 -25.71
CA TYR A 518 -2.61 2.64 -25.64
C TYR A 518 -2.45 3.30 -27.03
N GLU A 519 -1.38 2.96 -27.74
CA GLU A 519 -1.13 3.46 -29.08
C GLU A 519 -2.15 2.93 -30.08
N ALA A 520 -2.46 1.62 -30.00
CA ALA A 520 -3.47 0.99 -30.86
C ALA A 520 -4.85 1.64 -30.67
N THR A 521 -5.26 1.85 -29.41
CA THR A 521 -6.56 2.49 -29.11
C THR A 521 -6.63 3.91 -29.65
N ARG A 522 -5.58 4.74 -29.44
CA ARG A 522 -5.54 6.12 -29.96
C ARG A 522 -5.63 6.14 -31.48
N GLU A 523 -4.96 5.21 -32.15
CA GLU A 523 -4.98 5.13 -33.61
C GLU A 523 -6.34 4.67 -34.14
N ILE A 524 -6.96 3.65 -33.53
CA ILE A 524 -8.31 3.22 -33.85
C ILE A 524 -9.29 4.39 -33.68
N ARG A 525 -9.24 5.12 -32.57
CA ARG A 525 -10.11 6.29 -32.32
C ARG A 525 -9.93 7.42 -33.34
N ARG A 526 -8.69 7.66 -33.76
CA ARG A 526 -8.38 8.63 -34.80
C ARG A 526 -8.98 8.22 -36.15
N LEU A 527 -8.89 6.95 -36.51
CA LEU A 527 -9.44 6.41 -37.77
C LEU A 527 -10.96 6.27 -37.73
N GLU A 528 -11.56 6.09 -36.55
CA GLU A 528 -13.00 6.05 -36.34
C GLU A 528 -13.69 7.40 -36.59
N ALA A 529 -13.01 8.52 -36.32
CA ALA A 529 -13.55 9.86 -36.54
C ALA A 529 -14.00 10.10 -37.99
N ASP A 530 -13.42 9.34 -38.94
CA ASP A 530 -13.74 9.40 -40.36
C ASP A 530 -14.83 8.36 -40.77
N ASN A 531 -15.23 7.41 -39.89
CA ASN A 531 -16.14 6.31 -40.19
C ASN A 531 -17.37 6.28 -39.25
N ARG A 532 -18.56 6.01 -39.81
CA ARG A 532 -19.85 5.95 -39.07
C ARG A 532 -20.04 4.64 -38.28
N GLY A 533 -19.40 4.48 -37.15
CA GLY A 533 -19.65 3.35 -36.24
C GLY A 533 -18.60 3.31 -35.13
N LYS A 534 -19.03 3.37 -33.86
CA LYS A 534 -18.12 3.33 -32.72
C LYS A 534 -17.90 1.89 -32.24
N THR A 535 -16.66 1.39 -32.30
CA THR A 535 -16.26 0.11 -31.73
C THR A 535 -16.08 0.27 -30.22
N VAL A 536 -16.64 -0.62 -29.40
CA VAL A 536 -16.39 -0.67 -27.97
C VAL A 536 -14.99 -1.21 -27.71
N ILE A 537 -14.13 -0.50 -26.97
CA ILE A 537 -12.81 -0.95 -26.60
C ILE A 537 -12.72 -1.06 -25.07
N ILE A 538 -12.59 -2.30 -24.59
CA ILE A 538 -12.43 -2.59 -23.17
C ILE A 538 -10.99 -3.03 -22.93
N ALA A 539 -10.28 -2.28 -22.09
CA ALA A 539 -8.89 -2.58 -21.77
C ALA A 539 -8.77 -3.78 -20.81
N LEU A 540 -7.81 -4.65 -21.09
CA LEU A 540 -7.37 -5.70 -20.17
C LEU A 540 -6.07 -5.21 -19.51
N THR A 541 -6.07 -5.00 -18.19
CA THR A 541 -4.91 -4.45 -17.47
C THR A 541 -4.49 -5.34 -16.32
N ALA A 542 -3.17 -5.49 -16.13
CA ALA A 542 -2.61 -6.20 -14.99
C ALA A 542 -2.50 -5.30 -13.73
N SER A 543 -2.63 -3.98 -13.88
CA SER A 543 -2.43 -3.01 -12.80
C SER A 543 -3.71 -2.70 -12.05
N ALA A 544 -3.56 -2.49 -10.74
CA ALA A 544 -4.64 -2.20 -9.80
C ALA A 544 -4.77 -0.70 -9.45
N PHE A 545 -3.97 0.18 -10.10
CA PHE A 545 -3.89 1.59 -9.70
C PHE A 545 -4.94 2.45 -10.41
N GLU A 546 -5.53 3.40 -9.66
CA GLU A 546 -6.46 4.41 -10.22
C GLU A 546 -5.79 5.32 -11.25
N GLU A 547 -4.47 5.53 -11.14
CA GLU A 547 -3.68 6.28 -12.11
C GLU A 547 -3.73 5.62 -13.50
N ASP A 548 -3.72 4.29 -13.57
CA ASP A 548 -3.84 3.54 -14.82
C ASP A 548 -5.25 3.62 -15.41
N ARG A 549 -6.28 3.74 -14.58
CA ARG A 549 -7.66 3.98 -15.06
C ARG A 549 -7.76 5.28 -15.82
N ALA A 550 -7.20 6.36 -15.26
CA ALA A 550 -7.18 7.66 -15.93
C ALA A 550 -6.45 7.61 -17.28
N LEU A 551 -5.32 6.87 -17.34
CA LEU A 551 -4.54 6.70 -18.58
C LEU A 551 -5.29 5.86 -19.63
N VAL A 552 -5.97 4.80 -19.22
CA VAL A 552 -6.77 3.92 -20.11
C VAL A 552 -7.93 4.70 -20.74
N ILE A 553 -8.68 5.44 -19.92
CA ILE A 553 -9.78 6.27 -20.41
C ILE A 553 -9.27 7.44 -21.27
N ALA A 554 -8.16 8.09 -20.90
CA ALA A 554 -7.53 9.14 -21.69
C ALA A 554 -7.01 8.65 -23.05
N ALA A 555 -6.63 7.36 -23.16
CA ALA A 555 -6.27 6.75 -24.43
C ALA A 555 -7.48 6.51 -25.36
N GLY A 556 -8.71 6.56 -24.82
CA GLY A 556 -9.96 6.42 -25.58
C GLY A 556 -10.65 5.05 -25.40
N CYS A 557 -10.27 4.25 -24.40
CA CYS A 557 -11.02 3.04 -24.04
C CYS A 557 -12.37 3.42 -23.42
N ASP A 558 -13.39 2.60 -23.65
CA ASP A 558 -14.73 2.80 -23.07
C ASP A 558 -14.80 2.26 -21.65
N ASP A 559 -14.01 1.21 -21.32
CA ASP A 559 -13.93 0.63 -19.99
C ASP A 559 -12.65 -0.20 -19.81
N PHE A 560 -12.49 -0.81 -18.65
CA PHE A 560 -11.36 -1.69 -18.36
C PHE A 560 -11.77 -2.88 -17.49
N VAL A 561 -11.03 -3.98 -17.60
CA VAL A 561 -11.14 -5.18 -16.77
C VAL A 561 -9.75 -5.58 -16.29
N ARG A 562 -9.65 -5.93 -15.01
CA ARG A 562 -8.38 -6.34 -14.39
C ARG A 562 -8.08 -7.81 -14.66
N LYS A 563 -6.84 -8.11 -14.99
CA LYS A 563 -6.31 -9.48 -15.05
C LYS A 563 -5.78 -9.88 -13.65
N PRO A 564 -6.04 -11.09 -13.13
CA PRO A 564 -6.92 -12.10 -13.72
C PRO A 564 -8.41 -11.75 -13.57
N PHE A 565 -9.19 -12.00 -14.60
CA PHE A 565 -10.63 -11.76 -14.62
C PHE A 565 -11.40 -13.07 -14.42
N ARG A 566 -12.63 -12.96 -13.92
CA ARG A 566 -13.60 -14.04 -13.87
C ARG A 566 -14.47 -14.01 -15.11
N GLU A 567 -15.03 -15.15 -15.52
CA GLU A 567 -15.91 -15.26 -16.67
C GLU A 567 -17.11 -14.34 -16.56
N GLU A 568 -17.68 -14.22 -15.34
CA GLU A 568 -18.87 -13.40 -15.08
C GLU A 568 -18.64 -11.93 -15.42
N VAL A 569 -17.43 -11.41 -15.16
CA VAL A 569 -17.08 -10.02 -15.49
C VAL A 569 -17.04 -9.79 -16.99
N ILE A 570 -16.56 -10.76 -17.75
CA ILE A 570 -16.57 -10.70 -19.23
C ILE A 570 -18.00 -10.65 -19.73
N TRP A 571 -18.89 -11.54 -19.23
CA TRP A 571 -20.30 -11.59 -19.59
C TRP A 571 -21.04 -10.31 -19.22
N GLN A 572 -20.82 -9.80 -18.01
CA GLN A 572 -21.41 -8.58 -17.53
C GLN A 572 -21.07 -7.38 -18.43
N LYS A 573 -19.76 -7.19 -18.73
CA LYS A 573 -19.31 -6.09 -19.58
C LYS A 573 -19.85 -6.21 -21.02
N MET A 574 -19.89 -7.39 -21.56
CA MET A 574 -20.48 -7.60 -22.89
C MET A 574 -22.00 -7.36 -22.89
N GLY A 575 -22.70 -7.73 -21.83
CA GLY A 575 -24.12 -7.38 -21.65
C GLY A 575 -24.35 -5.87 -21.56
N GLU A 576 -23.50 -5.17 -20.80
CA GLU A 576 -23.56 -3.74 -20.58
C GLU A 576 -23.34 -2.93 -21.88
N TYR A 577 -22.31 -3.30 -22.66
CA TYR A 577 -21.89 -2.52 -23.83
C TYR A 577 -22.50 -2.97 -25.15
N LEU A 578 -22.84 -4.24 -25.30
CA LEU A 578 -23.46 -4.80 -26.53
C LEU A 578 -24.95 -5.11 -26.39
N GLY A 579 -25.49 -5.02 -25.16
CA GLY A 579 -26.89 -5.36 -24.90
C GLY A 579 -27.17 -6.86 -25.00
N LEU A 580 -26.15 -7.73 -24.82
CA LEU A 580 -26.31 -9.17 -24.87
C LEU A 580 -27.23 -9.67 -23.75
N LYS A 581 -28.17 -10.54 -24.10
CA LYS A 581 -29.02 -11.23 -23.14
C LYS A 581 -28.56 -12.69 -23.04
N TYR A 582 -28.37 -13.12 -21.81
CA TYR A 582 -27.87 -14.47 -21.50
C TYR A 582 -29.01 -15.35 -21.00
N ILE A 583 -28.92 -16.64 -21.30
CA ILE A 583 -29.65 -17.69 -20.61
C ILE A 583 -28.76 -18.15 -19.49
N TYR A 584 -29.26 -18.00 -18.29
CA TYR A 584 -28.58 -18.43 -17.07
C TYR A 584 -29.01 -19.85 -16.73
N ALA A 585 -28.14 -20.62 -16.09
CA ALA A 585 -28.56 -21.81 -15.39
C ALA A 585 -29.65 -21.36 -14.40
N ASP A 586 -30.83 -21.92 -14.49
CA ASP A 586 -31.78 -21.73 -13.43
C ASP A 586 -31.05 -22.10 -12.13
N ASN A 587 -30.96 -21.14 -11.23
CA ASN A 587 -30.52 -21.42 -9.89
C ASN A 587 -31.62 -22.25 -9.24
N GLU A 588 -31.65 -23.54 -9.55
CA GLU A 588 -32.06 -24.47 -8.55
C GLU A 588 -30.99 -24.42 -7.47
N PRO A 589 -31.31 -24.12 -6.22
CA PRO A 589 -30.41 -24.31 -5.11
C PRO A 589 -29.97 -25.78 -5.21
N ASN A 590 -28.67 -26.03 -5.29
CA ASN A 590 -28.04 -27.33 -5.38
C ASN A 590 -28.20 -28.07 -4.03
N GLN A 591 -29.42 -28.35 -3.72
CA GLN A 591 -30.00 -29.53 -3.06
C GLN A 591 -31.32 -29.72 -3.79
N PRO A 592 -31.57 -30.84 -4.41
CA PRO A 592 -32.90 -31.21 -4.80
C PRO A 592 -33.69 -31.24 -3.49
N ASN A 593 -34.42 -30.14 -3.23
CA ASN A 593 -35.38 -30.11 -2.15
C ASN A 593 -36.55 -30.94 -2.63
N TYR A 594 -36.35 -32.27 -2.59
CA TYR A 594 -37.46 -33.17 -2.78
C TYR A 594 -38.51 -32.80 -1.75
N SER A 595 -39.73 -32.49 -2.21
CA SER A 595 -40.81 -32.21 -1.30
C SER A 595 -40.81 -33.29 -0.21
N PRO A 596 -40.89 -32.92 1.08
CA PRO A 596 -41.00 -33.94 2.15
C PRO A 596 -42.04 -35.01 1.81
N VAL A 597 -43.12 -34.61 1.14
CA VAL A 597 -44.18 -35.50 0.65
C VAL A 597 -43.63 -36.51 -0.43
N PHE A 598 -42.67 -36.13 -1.26
CA PHE A 598 -42.06 -37.01 -2.24
C PHE A 598 -41.16 -38.07 -1.57
N LEU A 599 -40.31 -37.65 -0.65
CA LEU A 599 -39.43 -38.58 0.09
C LEU A 599 -40.23 -39.49 1.02
N ASP A 600 -41.23 -38.97 1.70
CA ASP A 600 -42.16 -39.77 2.52
C ASP A 600 -42.95 -40.81 1.69
N SER A 601 -43.33 -40.47 0.46
CA SER A 601 -43.99 -41.40 -0.43
C SER A 601 -43.06 -42.54 -0.87
N LEU A 602 -41.81 -42.28 -1.22
CA LEU A 602 -40.80 -43.27 -1.55
C LEU A 602 -40.46 -44.15 -0.35
N GLN A 603 -40.35 -43.56 0.83
CA GLN A 603 -40.14 -44.27 2.08
C GLN A 603 -41.26 -45.25 2.40
N SER A 604 -42.50 -44.80 2.22
CA SER A 604 -43.66 -45.66 2.43
C SER A 604 -43.73 -46.88 1.50
N LEU A 605 -43.29 -46.70 0.24
CA LEU A 605 -43.20 -47.79 -0.73
C LEU A 605 -42.01 -48.71 -0.50
N LEU A 606 -40.87 -48.19 0.00
CA LEU A 606 -39.70 -48.98 0.38
C LEU A 606 -40.01 -49.98 1.48
N LYS A 607 -40.91 -49.65 2.43
CA LYS A 607 -41.37 -50.58 3.50
C LYS A 607 -41.97 -51.89 2.98
N LEU A 608 -42.43 -51.87 1.74
CA LEU A 608 -43.08 -53.01 1.09
C LEU A 608 -42.09 -53.91 0.31
N ILE A 609 -40.81 -53.51 0.19
CA ILE A 609 -39.76 -54.25 -0.52
C ILE A 609 -38.95 -55.10 0.49
N SER A 610 -38.31 -56.14 -0.02
CA SER A 610 -37.58 -57.07 0.84
C SER A 610 -36.38 -56.39 1.56
N PRO A 611 -36.09 -56.71 2.82
CA PRO A 611 -34.96 -56.14 3.57
C PRO A 611 -33.60 -56.44 2.87
N ALA A 612 -33.44 -57.57 2.24
CA ALA A 612 -32.20 -57.92 1.52
C ALA A 612 -31.96 -57.02 0.33
N TRP A 613 -32.99 -56.62 -0.43
CA TRP A 613 -32.89 -55.71 -1.55
C TRP A 613 -32.58 -54.27 -1.07
N ILE A 614 -33.19 -53.83 0.07
CA ILE A 614 -32.90 -52.52 0.66
C ILE A 614 -31.43 -52.44 1.12
N GLY A 615 -30.88 -53.56 1.63
CA GLY A 615 -29.47 -53.64 1.99
C GLY A 615 -28.53 -53.48 0.77
N GLN A 616 -28.91 -54.02 -0.39
CA GLN A 616 -28.16 -53.83 -1.64
C GLN A 616 -28.26 -52.39 -2.15
N LEU A 617 -29.45 -51.79 -2.06
CA LEU A 617 -29.65 -50.37 -2.39
C LEU A 617 -28.80 -49.44 -1.50
N GLN A 618 -28.78 -49.73 -0.19
CA GLN A 618 -27.99 -48.97 0.76
C GLN A 618 -26.49 -49.07 0.48
N GLN A 619 -26.04 -50.27 0.13
CA GLN A 619 -24.64 -50.46 -0.23
C GLN A 619 -24.28 -49.71 -1.53
N ALA A 620 -25.11 -49.81 -2.58
CA ALA A 620 -24.89 -49.09 -3.83
C ALA A 620 -24.93 -47.58 -3.64
N ALA A 621 -25.79 -47.05 -2.79
CA ALA A 621 -25.81 -45.60 -2.46
C ALA A 621 -24.54 -45.17 -1.73
N ARG A 622 -24.00 -45.97 -0.78
CA ARG A 622 -22.71 -45.69 -0.12
C ARG A 622 -21.51 -45.76 -1.02
N GLU A 623 -21.56 -46.63 -2.02
CA GLU A 623 -20.54 -46.75 -3.05
C GLU A 623 -20.66 -45.66 -4.14
N CYS A 624 -21.71 -44.82 -4.08
CA CYS A 624 -22.06 -43.81 -5.08
C CYS A 624 -22.18 -44.42 -6.52
N ASP A 625 -22.70 -45.65 -6.61
CA ASP A 625 -22.81 -46.43 -7.83
C ASP A 625 -24.22 -46.30 -8.44
N ASP A 626 -24.39 -45.30 -9.31
CA ASP A 626 -25.66 -45.00 -9.97
C ASP A 626 -26.10 -46.13 -10.93
N GLU A 627 -25.17 -46.80 -11.66
CA GLU A 627 -25.48 -47.91 -12.56
C GLU A 627 -26.06 -49.08 -11.77
N LYS A 628 -25.50 -49.38 -10.61
CA LYS A 628 -25.98 -50.48 -9.74
C LYS A 628 -27.34 -50.18 -9.14
N ILE A 629 -27.59 -48.88 -8.74
CA ILE A 629 -28.90 -48.45 -8.27
C ILE A 629 -29.93 -48.58 -9.37
N ILE A 630 -29.62 -48.13 -10.62
CA ILE A 630 -30.50 -48.24 -11.75
C ILE A 630 -30.81 -49.73 -12.09
N ALA A 631 -29.79 -50.61 -12.02
CA ALA A 631 -29.99 -52.05 -12.22
C ALA A 631 -30.93 -52.66 -11.17
N LEU A 632 -30.75 -52.30 -9.88
CA LEU A 632 -31.61 -52.72 -8.78
C LEU A 632 -33.06 -52.26 -8.98
N THR A 633 -33.29 -51.08 -9.52
CA THR A 633 -34.66 -50.59 -9.80
C THR A 633 -35.39 -51.37 -10.86
N ALA A 634 -34.69 -52.09 -11.77
CA ALA A 634 -35.28 -52.95 -12.77
C ALA A 634 -35.88 -54.24 -12.15
N GLU A 635 -35.49 -54.63 -10.95
CA GLU A 635 -36.03 -55.79 -10.21
C GLU A 635 -37.32 -55.45 -9.45
N ILE A 636 -37.69 -54.17 -9.35
CA ILE A 636 -38.90 -53.71 -8.67
C ILE A 636 -40.14 -54.13 -9.48
N PRO A 637 -41.15 -54.76 -8.84
CA PRO A 637 -42.38 -55.13 -9.47
C PRO A 637 -43.11 -53.96 -10.13
N PRO A 638 -43.82 -54.13 -11.26
CA PRO A 638 -44.55 -53.07 -11.95
C PRO A 638 -45.55 -52.29 -11.09
N ASP A 639 -46.09 -52.92 -10.05
CA ASP A 639 -47.01 -52.30 -9.08
C ASP A 639 -46.36 -51.16 -8.28
N TYR A 640 -45.02 -51.12 -8.25
CA TYR A 640 -44.23 -50.08 -7.53
C TYR A 640 -43.42 -49.25 -8.50
N ALA A 641 -43.93 -49.02 -9.72
CA ALA A 641 -43.25 -48.24 -10.77
C ALA A 641 -42.84 -46.81 -10.31
N THR A 642 -43.62 -46.17 -9.43
CA THR A 642 -43.35 -44.88 -8.86
C THR A 642 -42.07 -44.88 -7.99
N LEU A 643 -41.85 -45.98 -7.23
CA LEU A 643 -40.63 -46.17 -6.43
C LEU A 643 -39.42 -46.33 -7.33
N ALA A 644 -39.52 -47.16 -8.37
CA ALA A 644 -38.45 -47.38 -9.33
C ALA A 644 -38.04 -46.09 -10.05
N GLN A 645 -39.02 -45.32 -10.52
CA GLN A 645 -38.79 -43.99 -11.15
C GLN A 645 -38.16 -42.99 -10.19
N GLY A 646 -38.65 -42.92 -8.96
CA GLY A 646 -38.10 -42.02 -7.95
C GLY A 646 -36.64 -42.34 -7.58
N LEU A 647 -36.30 -43.62 -7.40
CA LEU A 647 -34.93 -44.03 -7.11
C LEU A 647 -33.99 -43.85 -8.32
N GLN A 648 -34.50 -44.10 -9.56
CA GLN A 648 -33.74 -43.81 -10.79
C GLN A 648 -33.47 -42.31 -10.95
N GLN A 649 -34.44 -41.46 -10.59
CA GLN A 649 -34.25 -40.02 -10.61
C GLN A 649 -33.19 -39.60 -9.62
N LEU A 650 -33.28 -40.04 -8.36
CA LEU A 650 -32.27 -39.76 -7.31
C LEU A 650 -30.87 -40.26 -7.74
N ALA A 651 -30.76 -41.44 -8.36
CA ALA A 651 -29.46 -41.95 -8.86
C ALA A 651 -28.89 -41.09 -10.01
N ARG A 652 -29.70 -40.73 -11.01
CA ARG A 652 -29.28 -39.88 -12.14
C ARG A 652 -28.87 -38.45 -11.72
N GLU A 653 -29.47 -37.95 -10.67
CA GLU A 653 -29.15 -36.64 -10.06
C GLU A 653 -28.04 -36.72 -9.01
N PHE A 654 -27.39 -37.89 -8.87
CA PHE A 654 -26.32 -38.17 -7.91
C PHE A 654 -26.69 -37.82 -6.44
N SER A 655 -27.99 -37.92 -6.10
CA SER A 655 -28.53 -37.60 -4.78
C SER A 655 -28.50 -38.84 -3.86
N PHE A 656 -27.34 -39.44 -3.66
CA PHE A 656 -27.15 -40.65 -2.85
C PHE A 656 -27.48 -40.45 -1.38
N ASP A 657 -27.21 -39.25 -0.84
CA ASP A 657 -27.55 -38.87 0.53
C ASP A 657 -29.05 -38.90 0.78
N ALA A 658 -29.89 -38.51 -0.19
CA ALA A 658 -31.33 -38.61 -0.11
C ALA A 658 -31.79 -40.07 -0.04
N ILE A 659 -31.18 -40.96 -0.85
CA ILE A 659 -31.46 -42.42 -0.79
C ILE A 659 -31.06 -42.99 0.56
N GLU A 660 -29.88 -42.62 1.11
CA GLU A 660 -29.47 -43.06 2.43
C GLU A 660 -30.40 -42.57 3.54
N THR A 661 -30.88 -41.34 3.46
CA THR A 661 -31.80 -40.76 4.42
C THR A 661 -33.13 -41.52 4.45
N ILE A 662 -33.73 -41.76 3.30
CA ILE A 662 -34.96 -42.53 3.19
C ILE A 662 -34.81 -43.94 3.79
N ILE A 663 -33.63 -44.57 3.64
CA ILE A 663 -33.37 -45.91 4.20
C ILE A 663 -33.10 -45.87 5.71
N LYS A 664 -32.35 -44.89 6.21
CA LYS A 664 -32.07 -44.74 7.68
C LYS A 664 -33.32 -44.61 8.51
N ASP A 665 -34.31 -43.89 7.99
CA ASP A 665 -35.57 -43.68 8.72
C ASP A 665 -36.52 -44.87 8.68
N LEU A 666 -36.15 -45.98 7.97
CA LEU A 666 -36.96 -47.21 7.92
C LEU A 666 -36.83 -48.09 9.15
N ASN A 667 -35.92 -47.80 10.11
CA ASN A 667 -35.72 -48.61 11.35
C ASN A 667 -35.66 -50.14 11.08
N ILE A 668 -34.90 -50.54 10.07
CA ILE A 668 -34.67 -51.97 9.76
C ILE A 668 -33.60 -52.45 10.75
N SER A 669 -34.05 -53.11 11.82
CA SER A 669 -33.21 -53.81 12.81
C SER A 669 -32.66 -55.11 12.21
#